data_4a28ca0b64785b61e9d850b0bba01d91
#
_entry.id   4a28ca0b64785b61e9d850b0bba01d91
#
_cell.length_a   1.000
_cell.length_b   1.000
_cell.length_c   1.000
_cell.angle_alpha   90.00
_cell.angle_beta   90.00
_cell.angle_gamma   90.00
#
_symmetry.space_group_name_H-M   'P 1'
#
loop_
_entity.id
_entity.type
_entity.pdbx_description
1 polymer ?
#
loop_
_entity_poly.entity_id
_entity_poly.type
_entity_poly.pdbx_seq_one_letter_code
_entity_poly.pdbx_strand_id
1 'polypeptide(L)'
;MSLIKEYFRLSTEAVAKYGPKTFLLMQVGAFYECYGETSGPNRAAIDEFCRTCELACANKTPGIVMAGFRDYSLEKYLNKLQEAGYTAVVHSQDAQIKDERALSGVYSPGTFMTGESAALSNCVACIWLERMRSKTVIGMANIDVFTGRSSVFEVETELMHAPTTYDELERFISAHSPSEVILITDNFSQRMVEDLQNYTGITDCARLVHVLDAANATTNANINQIQKSKRQVYQREIMARFFGASASASHSLASFTSYEFATQALTYLLNFVHEHNPHLVHRITEPVFENQSDRMVLANHSLKQLNIIDDDNGAKSGGKCSSVYKLLNNCMTPMGARHFRTRLLNPSCSAAKMQREYDITDHLLLTTDAWRPQLAQLKDLEKFNRLIMLRKCPPQMLHALYGNLAVIEELHLAIVEDAPVGAYLHATNPLPPTTANAESVSDVCARLRHLLNTTFDMDRCANVGSDLGECDFVRSGIRADLDTLRAKHAGAIKTLGAVRDFLDSLILCGEKTKAADVVKIHETEKGGISLQATKRRTKLLADQIKRQGLDKVCIGADNCCLSLSTLTYPTATGANNEITSPQLSELCRSIIVSNQKIKDIVAQVYAEFVDKLRDSEPEFQQLIHFATTMDLLQNQCHIATKYKFCRPTIASANENGTKSFFDARGLRHCLIERLNEDETYVANDVALGSGEGTSSGSGGAVVPVGEGEQPRGMLIYGTNAVGKTSLIRAIGIAIIMAQAGLYVPCSSLTFRPYTTIFTRILGNDNLFKGLSTFQVEMSELRIILRMATDRSLILGDELCSGTEMDSAVSIFVAGLAHLHRVGCTFLFATHMHEINGYDEVRLLTKMCMKHLTVVYDKARDALIYNRKLADGPGASMYGLEVCKSLHLPDAFLEFANAVRLRHRAPPSDIGILSFEPSHFNARKLKGVCERCSSELAQEVHHLLPQKDADHMNYIGHVPKNHVANLMALCTRCHDEVHGTHNFNK
;
A
#
# COMPACT_ATOMS: atom_id res chain seq x y z
N MET A 1 -5.43 -19.19 -44.99
CA MET A 1 -5.44 -20.18 -43.90
C MET A 1 -6.82 -20.11 -43.24
N SER A 2 -7.42 -21.19 -42.71
CA SER A 2 -8.70 -21.01 -41.99
C SER A 2 -8.45 -20.20 -40.73
N LEU A 3 -9.37 -19.31 -40.36
CA LEU A 3 -9.31 -18.46 -39.18
C LEU A 3 -8.87 -19.23 -37.92
N ILE A 4 -9.42 -20.43 -37.73
CA ILE A 4 -9.12 -21.28 -36.56
C ILE A 4 -7.66 -21.77 -36.55
N LYS A 5 -7.13 -22.16 -37.72
CA LYS A 5 -5.71 -22.58 -37.83
C LYS A 5 -4.77 -21.41 -37.54
N GLU A 6 -5.12 -20.25 -38.00
CA GLU A 6 -4.38 -19.01 -37.72
C GLU A 6 -4.42 -18.66 -36.23
N TYR A 7 -5.59 -18.77 -35.58
CA TYR A 7 -5.74 -18.56 -34.14
C TYR A 7 -4.81 -19.47 -33.32
N PHE A 8 -4.84 -20.78 -33.56
CA PHE A 8 -4.00 -21.71 -32.81
C PHE A 8 -2.51 -21.47 -33.05
N ARG A 9 -2.09 -21.10 -34.25
CA ARG A 9 -0.70 -20.72 -34.55
C ARG A 9 -0.30 -19.50 -33.70
N LEU A 10 -1.07 -18.41 -33.76
CA LEU A 10 -0.83 -17.18 -33.02
C LEU A 10 -0.91 -17.39 -31.51
N SER A 11 -1.84 -18.23 -31.06
CA SER A 11 -1.95 -18.59 -29.63
C SER A 11 -0.71 -19.33 -29.12
N THR A 12 -0.19 -20.28 -29.91
CA THR A 12 1.04 -21.02 -29.58
C THR A 12 2.25 -20.07 -29.54
N GLU A 13 2.36 -19.16 -30.50
CA GLU A 13 3.41 -18.14 -30.53
C GLU A 13 3.32 -17.18 -29.34
N ALA A 14 2.09 -16.75 -28.98
CA ALA A 14 1.86 -15.88 -27.83
C ALA A 14 2.24 -16.56 -26.50
N VAL A 15 1.83 -17.81 -26.30
CA VAL A 15 2.20 -18.59 -25.11
C VAL A 15 3.70 -18.81 -25.03
N ALA A 16 4.35 -19.12 -26.15
CA ALA A 16 5.80 -19.29 -26.21
C ALA A 16 6.57 -18.00 -25.87
N LYS A 17 6.02 -16.84 -26.25
CA LYS A 17 6.65 -15.53 -26.02
C LYS A 17 6.37 -14.94 -24.63
N TYR A 18 5.12 -15.00 -24.16
CA TYR A 18 4.66 -14.32 -22.95
C TYR A 18 4.40 -15.25 -21.77
N GLY A 19 4.58 -16.57 -21.96
CA GLY A 19 4.43 -17.57 -20.91
C GLY A 19 3.07 -18.27 -20.89
N PRO A 20 2.91 -19.31 -20.04
CA PRO A 20 1.74 -20.21 -20.06
C PRO A 20 0.44 -19.53 -19.62
N LYS A 21 0.51 -18.44 -18.85
CA LYS A 21 -0.66 -17.65 -18.44
C LYS A 21 -1.04 -16.60 -19.49
N THR A 22 -1.17 -17.00 -20.75
CA THR A 22 -1.46 -16.08 -21.86
C THR A 22 -2.68 -16.53 -22.65
N PHE A 23 -3.61 -15.60 -22.90
CA PHE A 23 -4.77 -15.79 -23.78
C PHE A 23 -4.68 -14.90 -25.01
N LEU A 24 -5.01 -15.47 -26.15
CA LEU A 24 -5.20 -14.73 -27.41
C LEU A 24 -6.67 -14.34 -27.56
N LEU A 25 -6.93 -13.06 -27.74
CA LEU A 25 -8.24 -12.49 -28.07
C LEU A 25 -8.23 -12.06 -29.54
N MET A 26 -9.01 -12.71 -30.37
CA MET A 26 -9.08 -12.43 -31.81
C MET A 26 -10.40 -11.79 -32.18
N GLN A 27 -10.36 -10.62 -32.78
CA GLN A 27 -11.57 -9.93 -33.24
C GLN A 27 -12.18 -10.62 -34.48
N VAL A 28 -13.47 -10.91 -34.39
CA VAL A 28 -14.27 -11.49 -35.48
C VAL A 28 -15.59 -10.70 -35.59
N GLY A 29 -15.61 -9.73 -36.52
CA GLY A 29 -16.71 -8.78 -36.58
C GLY A 29 -16.82 -7.93 -35.29
N ALA A 30 -17.98 -7.93 -34.66
CA ALA A 30 -18.24 -7.18 -33.42
C ALA A 30 -17.90 -7.98 -32.15
N PHE A 31 -17.12 -9.05 -32.23
CA PHE A 31 -16.78 -9.89 -31.08
C PHE A 31 -15.28 -10.13 -30.99
N TYR A 32 -14.77 -10.20 -29.76
CA TYR A 32 -13.49 -10.83 -29.43
C TYR A 32 -13.75 -12.27 -29.03
N GLU A 33 -13.12 -13.20 -29.72
CA GLU A 33 -13.34 -14.65 -29.57
C GLU A 33 -12.04 -15.34 -29.13
N CYS A 34 -12.17 -16.32 -28.24
CA CYS A 34 -11.17 -17.27 -27.83
C CYS A 34 -11.61 -18.68 -28.22
N TYR A 35 -10.71 -19.49 -28.78
CA TYR A 35 -11.04 -20.82 -29.27
C TYR A 35 -10.29 -21.91 -28.53
N GLY A 36 -10.91 -23.07 -28.40
CA GLY A 36 -10.30 -24.30 -27.85
C GLY A 36 -10.79 -25.54 -28.59
N GLU A 37 -10.14 -26.65 -28.37
CA GLU A 37 -10.58 -27.97 -28.86
C GLU A 37 -11.55 -28.59 -27.85
N THR A 38 -12.40 -29.54 -28.33
CA THR A 38 -13.33 -30.27 -27.45
C THR A 38 -12.61 -31.24 -26.49
N SER A 39 -11.37 -31.63 -26.80
CA SER A 39 -10.51 -32.50 -25.99
C SER A 39 -9.04 -32.10 -26.23
N GLY A 40 -8.17 -32.33 -25.21
CA GLY A 40 -6.75 -32.00 -25.29
C GLY A 40 -6.34 -30.78 -24.45
N PRO A 41 -5.08 -30.34 -24.55
CA PRO A 41 -4.54 -29.23 -23.71
C PRO A 41 -5.26 -27.89 -23.97
N ASN A 42 -5.69 -27.60 -25.18
CA ASN A 42 -6.42 -26.39 -25.53
C ASN A 42 -7.85 -26.36 -24.97
N ARG A 43 -8.38 -27.49 -24.49
CA ARG A 43 -9.66 -27.55 -23.77
C ARG A 43 -9.54 -26.93 -22.37
N ALA A 44 -8.51 -27.26 -21.64
CA ALA A 44 -8.28 -26.71 -20.32
C ALA A 44 -8.08 -25.18 -20.35
N ALA A 45 -7.40 -24.67 -21.37
CA ALA A 45 -7.17 -23.23 -21.54
C ALA A 45 -8.48 -22.45 -21.76
N ILE A 46 -9.38 -22.95 -22.62
CA ILE A 46 -10.65 -22.26 -22.85
C ILE A 46 -11.61 -22.39 -21.66
N ASP A 47 -11.62 -23.52 -20.95
CA ASP A 47 -12.42 -23.67 -19.75
C ASP A 47 -11.95 -22.71 -18.64
N GLU A 48 -10.65 -22.49 -18.51
CA GLU A 48 -10.06 -21.49 -17.61
C GLU A 48 -10.45 -20.07 -18.01
N PHE A 49 -10.39 -19.74 -19.32
CA PHE A 49 -10.85 -18.47 -19.84
C PHE A 49 -12.33 -18.23 -19.53
N CYS A 50 -13.19 -19.23 -19.77
CA CYS A 50 -14.62 -19.15 -19.49
C CYS A 50 -14.90 -18.93 -18.00
N ARG A 51 -14.17 -19.62 -17.11
CA ARG A 51 -14.29 -19.47 -15.67
C ARG A 51 -13.86 -18.08 -15.19
N THR A 52 -12.71 -17.59 -15.67
CA THR A 52 -12.17 -16.27 -15.30
C THR A 52 -13.07 -15.14 -15.80
N CYS A 53 -13.55 -15.26 -17.03
CA CYS A 53 -14.41 -14.23 -17.64
C CYS A 53 -15.91 -14.40 -17.33
N GLU A 54 -16.32 -15.50 -16.67
CA GLU A 54 -17.73 -15.83 -16.41
C GLU A 54 -18.54 -15.93 -17.72
N LEU A 55 -17.96 -16.57 -18.74
CA LEU A 55 -18.56 -16.73 -20.06
C LEU A 55 -18.97 -18.18 -20.30
N ALA A 56 -20.05 -18.36 -21.09
CA ALA A 56 -20.46 -19.66 -21.56
C ALA A 56 -19.63 -20.09 -22.78
N CYS A 57 -19.22 -21.36 -22.77
CA CYS A 57 -18.54 -21.98 -23.90
C CYS A 57 -19.57 -22.53 -24.90
N ALA A 58 -19.44 -22.19 -26.19
CA ALA A 58 -20.32 -22.64 -27.28
C ALA A 58 -19.57 -23.48 -28.31
N ASN A 59 -20.26 -24.43 -28.96
CA ASN A 59 -19.70 -25.16 -30.09
C ASN A 59 -19.70 -24.28 -31.35
N LYS A 60 -18.54 -24.07 -31.96
CA LYS A 60 -18.40 -23.29 -33.23
C LYS A 60 -18.48 -24.19 -34.45
N THR A 61 -17.68 -25.26 -34.45
CA THR A 61 -17.62 -26.29 -35.49
C THR A 61 -17.34 -27.63 -34.82
N PRO A 62 -17.59 -28.80 -35.50
CA PRO A 62 -17.25 -30.09 -34.93
C PRO A 62 -15.79 -30.14 -34.45
N GLY A 63 -15.59 -30.47 -33.20
CA GLY A 63 -14.26 -30.52 -32.56
C GLY A 63 -13.71 -29.20 -32.01
N ILE A 64 -14.38 -28.04 -32.24
CA ILE A 64 -13.93 -26.70 -31.79
C ILE A 64 -15.00 -26.02 -30.96
N VAL A 65 -14.60 -25.53 -29.82
CA VAL A 65 -15.40 -24.71 -28.90
C VAL A 65 -14.89 -23.26 -28.89
N MET A 66 -15.75 -22.32 -28.56
CA MET A 66 -15.42 -20.92 -28.50
C MET A 66 -16.13 -20.23 -27.33
N ALA A 67 -15.53 -19.20 -26.84
CA ALA A 67 -16.12 -18.20 -25.94
C ALA A 67 -15.73 -16.81 -26.42
N GLY A 68 -16.62 -15.84 -26.26
CA GLY A 68 -16.32 -14.49 -26.70
C GLY A 68 -17.31 -13.48 -26.13
N PHE A 69 -16.97 -12.21 -26.32
CA PHE A 69 -17.72 -11.06 -25.84
C PHE A 69 -17.71 -9.95 -26.90
N ARG A 70 -18.62 -9.00 -26.79
CA ARG A 70 -18.71 -7.87 -27.73
C ARG A 70 -17.52 -6.92 -27.57
N ASP A 71 -17.12 -6.32 -28.69
CA ASP A 71 -15.95 -5.43 -28.81
C ASP A 71 -15.97 -4.26 -27.81
N TYR A 72 -17.12 -3.61 -27.59
CA TYR A 72 -17.26 -2.54 -26.60
C TYR A 72 -17.01 -2.99 -25.13
N SER A 73 -16.99 -4.28 -24.87
CA SER A 73 -16.73 -4.85 -23.54
C SER A 73 -15.27 -5.26 -23.33
N LEU A 74 -14.37 -4.98 -24.27
CA LEU A 74 -12.97 -5.42 -24.21
C LEU A 74 -12.28 -5.02 -22.90
N GLU A 75 -12.40 -3.76 -22.51
CA GLU A 75 -11.73 -3.25 -21.30
C GLU A 75 -12.19 -3.96 -20.03
N LYS A 76 -13.48 -4.25 -19.91
CA LYS A 76 -14.06 -5.01 -18.79
C LYS A 76 -13.44 -6.42 -18.67
N TYR A 77 -13.29 -7.12 -19.79
CA TYR A 77 -12.76 -8.48 -19.76
C TYR A 77 -11.24 -8.51 -19.65
N LEU A 78 -10.54 -7.52 -20.21
CA LEU A 78 -9.12 -7.31 -19.93
C LEU A 78 -8.90 -7.14 -18.43
N ASN A 79 -9.69 -6.31 -17.76
CA ASN A 79 -9.56 -6.10 -16.31
C ASN A 79 -9.70 -7.42 -15.52
N LYS A 80 -10.74 -8.26 -15.83
CA LYS A 80 -10.92 -9.58 -15.21
C LYS A 80 -9.71 -10.50 -15.41
N LEU A 81 -9.16 -10.53 -16.62
CA LEU A 81 -7.98 -11.34 -16.93
C LEU A 81 -6.74 -10.86 -16.18
N GLN A 82 -6.52 -9.55 -16.08
CA GLN A 82 -5.41 -8.97 -15.37
C GLN A 82 -5.49 -9.22 -13.85
N GLU A 83 -6.69 -9.09 -13.27
CA GLU A 83 -6.93 -9.40 -11.86
C GLU A 83 -6.65 -10.87 -11.53
N ALA A 84 -6.90 -11.76 -12.47
CA ALA A 84 -6.61 -13.19 -12.35
C ALA A 84 -5.16 -13.58 -12.72
N GLY A 85 -4.32 -12.61 -13.09
CA GLY A 85 -2.89 -12.83 -13.38
C GLY A 85 -2.61 -13.38 -14.79
N TYR A 86 -3.48 -13.12 -15.77
CA TYR A 86 -3.29 -13.54 -17.16
C TYR A 86 -2.81 -12.41 -18.04
N THR A 87 -1.97 -12.71 -19.01
CA THR A 87 -1.62 -11.84 -20.13
C THR A 87 -2.61 -12.02 -21.26
N ALA A 88 -3.16 -10.92 -21.80
CA ALA A 88 -4.06 -10.93 -22.94
C ALA A 88 -3.35 -10.34 -24.16
N VAL A 89 -3.28 -11.12 -25.26
CA VAL A 89 -2.76 -10.69 -26.55
C VAL A 89 -3.96 -10.42 -27.47
N VAL A 90 -4.12 -9.16 -27.87
CA VAL A 90 -5.31 -8.71 -28.62
C VAL A 90 -4.95 -8.50 -30.08
N HIS A 91 -5.64 -9.22 -30.96
CA HIS A 91 -5.57 -9.02 -32.40
C HIS A 91 -6.89 -8.42 -32.91
N SER A 92 -6.82 -7.21 -33.46
CA SER A 92 -7.97 -6.50 -34.02
C SER A 92 -8.03 -6.62 -35.53
N GLN A 93 -9.25 -6.55 -36.11
CA GLN A 93 -9.45 -6.51 -37.58
C GLN A 93 -8.96 -5.17 -38.12
N ASP A 94 -8.30 -5.22 -39.29
CA ASP A 94 -7.96 -4.01 -40.02
C ASP A 94 -9.24 -3.33 -40.52
N ALA A 95 -9.32 -2.01 -40.41
CA ALA A 95 -10.48 -1.24 -40.85
C ALA A 95 -10.66 -1.24 -42.38
N GLN A 96 -9.59 -1.43 -43.12
CA GLN A 96 -9.57 -1.42 -44.59
C GLN A 96 -9.63 -2.83 -45.18
N ILE A 97 -8.99 -3.81 -44.58
CA ILE A 97 -8.90 -5.20 -45.05
C ILE A 97 -9.51 -6.14 -44.00
N LYS A 98 -10.82 -6.46 -44.22
CA LYS A 98 -11.61 -7.26 -43.23
C LYS A 98 -11.06 -8.65 -42.93
N ASP A 99 -10.22 -9.21 -43.77
CA ASP A 99 -9.63 -10.54 -43.60
C ASP A 99 -8.27 -10.53 -42.89
N GLU A 100 -7.64 -9.36 -42.75
CA GLU A 100 -6.38 -9.22 -42.03
C GLU A 100 -6.61 -8.81 -40.57
N ARG A 101 -5.82 -9.38 -39.67
CA ARG A 101 -5.81 -9.11 -38.26
C ARG A 101 -4.40 -8.78 -37.82
N ALA A 102 -4.25 -7.60 -37.21
CA ALA A 102 -2.96 -7.13 -36.67
C ALA A 102 -2.96 -7.16 -35.14
N LEU A 103 -1.77 -7.31 -34.55
CA LEU A 103 -1.57 -7.17 -33.12
C LEU A 103 -1.93 -5.74 -32.72
N SER A 104 -2.98 -5.62 -31.92
CA SER A 104 -3.46 -4.33 -31.39
C SER A 104 -2.76 -3.97 -30.07
N GLY A 105 -2.45 -4.96 -29.24
CA GLY A 105 -1.75 -4.74 -27.98
C GLY A 105 -1.58 -6.02 -27.17
N VAL A 106 -0.63 -5.96 -26.25
CA VAL A 106 -0.38 -6.98 -25.24
C VAL A 106 -0.62 -6.35 -23.87
N TYR A 107 -1.45 -6.97 -23.09
CA TYR A 107 -1.85 -6.48 -21.78
C TYR A 107 -1.50 -7.53 -20.73
N SER A 108 -0.55 -7.25 -19.87
CA SER A 108 -0.20 -8.05 -18.69
C SER A 108 -0.64 -7.35 -17.40
N PRO A 109 -0.68 -8.04 -16.27
CA PRO A 109 -1.12 -7.44 -15.00
C PRO A 109 -0.41 -6.13 -14.66
N GLY A 110 0.87 -6.03 -14.91
CA GLY A 110 1.66 -4.84 -14.63
C GLY A 110 1.65 -3.78 -15.71
N THR A 111 1.29 -4.12 -16.97
CA THR A 111 1.29 -3.17 -18.10
C THR A 111 -0.12 -2.69 -18.49
N PHE A 112 -1.14 -3.15 -17.79
CA PHE A 112 -2.52 -2.73 -18.04
C PHE A 112 -2.83 -1.41 -17.34
N MET A 113 -3.36 -0.45 -18.09
CA MET A 113 -3.75 0.86 -17.58
C MET A 113 -5.15 1.23 -18.05
N THR A 114 -6.07 1.42 -17.09
CA THR A 114 -7.42 1.93 -17.33
C THR A 114 -7.62 3.27 -16.63
N GLY A 115 -8.52 4.11 -17.15
CA GLY A 115 -8.94 5.35 -16.49
C GLY A 115 -9.68 5.10 -15.18
N GLU A 116 -10.40 3.99 -15.07
CA GLU A 116 -11.37 3.69 -13.99
C GLU A 116 -10.79 2.88 -12.82
N SER A 117 -9.54 2.42 -12.89
CA SER A 117 -8.94 1.62 -11.82
C SER A 117 -8.89 2.38 -10.50
N ALA A 118 -9.46 1.79 -9.44
CA ALA A 118 -9.39 2.29 -8.07
C ALA A 118 -8.04 2.02 -7.39
N ALA A 119 -7.15 1.24 -8.01
CA ALA A 119 -5.83 0.95 -7.47
C ALA A 119 -4.96 2.21 -7.42
N LEU A 120 -4.21 2.36 -6.32
CA LEU A 120 -3.32 3.50 -6.10
C LEU A 120 -2.12 3.48 -7.06
N SER A 121 -1.57 2.31 -7.37
CA SER A 121 -0.42 2.12 -8.25
C SER A 121 -0.56 0.83 -9.03
N ASN A 122 0.12 0.72 -10.17
CA ASN A 122 0.33 -0.51 -10.90
C ASN A 122 1.79 -0.59 -11.32
N CYS A 123 2.55 -1.40 -10.58
CA CYS A 123 3.99 -1.49 -10.73
C CYS A 123 4.42 -2.76 -11.45
N VAL A 124 5.42 -2.63 -12.30
CA VAL A 124 6.20 -3.74 -12.86
C VAL A 124 7.61 -3.65 -12.31
N ALA A 125 8.13 -4.73 -11.76
CA ALA A 125 9.49 -4.78 -11.25
C ALA A 125 10.34 -5.79 -12.03
N CYS A 126 11.60 -5.43 -12.27
CA CYS A 126 12.62 -6.35 -12.76
C CYS A 126 13.70 -6.50 -11.69
N ILE A 127 14.00 -7.74 -11.35
CA ILE A 127 14.98 -8.12 -10.35
C ILE A 127 16.06 -8.94 -11.07
N TRP A 128 17.27 -8.42 -11.02
CA TRP A 128 18.44 -9.06 -11.64
C TRP A 128 19.35 -9.61 -10.55
N LEU A 129 19.50 -10.93 -10.51
CA LEU A 129 20.28 -11.65 -9.53
C LEU A 129 21.49 -12.28 -10.21
N GLU A 130 22.67 -11.89 -9.78
CA GLU A 130 23.92 -12.51 -10.26
C GLU A 130 24.74 -13.06 -9.09
N ARG A 131 25.06 -14.34 -9.17
CA ARG A 131 25.85 -15.03 -8.17
C ARG A 131 27.32 -15.03 -8.56
N MET A 132 28.13 -14.31 -7.84
CA MET A 132 29.60 -14.30 -7.96
C MET A 132 30.23 -15.30 -6.98
N ARG A 133 31.53 -15.52 -7.07
CA ARG A 133 32.23 -16.51 -6.22
C ARG A 133 32.10 -16.26 -4.72
N SER A 134 32.12 -15.00 -4.30
CA SER A 134 32.08 -14.59 -2.88
C SER A 134 30.87 -13.74 -2.49
N LYS A 135 30.05 -13.33 -3.45
CA LYS A 135 28.95 -12.40 -3.23
C LYS A 135 27.79 -12.64 -4.19
N THR A 136 26.63 -12.21 -3.81
CA THR A 136 25.44 -12.08 -4.67
C THR A 136 25.13 -10.60 -4.85
N VAL A 137 24.95 -10.15 -6.09
CA VAL A 137 24.52 -8.80 -6.40
C VAL A 137 23.08 -8.85 -6.88
N ILE A 138 22.28 -7.96 -6.37
CA ILE A 138 20.86 -7.84 -6.69
C ILE A 138 20.59 -6.45 -7.23
N GLY A 139 20.35 -6.35 -8.54
CA GLY A 139 19.89 -5.13 -9.19
C GLY A 139 18.38 -5.14 -9.30
N MET A 140 17.73 -4.06 -8.91
CA MET A 140 16.27 -3.93 -8.86
C MET A 140 15.84 -2.68 -9.62
N ALA A 141 14.81 -2.81 -10.43
CA ALA A 141 14.18 -1.70 -11.12
C ALA A 141 12.66 -1.82 -11.03
N ASN A 142 11.98 -0.70 -10.87
CA ASN A 142 10.52 -0.62 -10.80
C ASN A 142 10.00 0.53 -11.66
N ILE A 143 8.87 0.30 -12.34
CA ILE A 143 8.12 1.32 -13.07
C ILE A 143 6.65 1.24 -12.63
N ASP A 144 6.12 2.35 -12.14
CA ASP A 144 4.68 2.51 -11.92
C ASP A 144 4.05 3.06 -13.21
N VAL A 145 3.26 2.24 -13.89
CA VAL A 145 2.64 2.64 -15.17
C VAL A 145 1.55 3.69 -15.00
N PHE A 146 0.95 3.83 -13.81
CA PHE A 146 -0.08 4.83 -13.53
C PHE A 146 0.47 6.24 -13.40
N THR A 147 1.68 6.38 -12.87
CA THR A 147 2.32 7.68 -12.64
C THR A 147 3.47 7.95 -13.61
N GLY A 148 4.04 6.91 -14.22
CA GLY A 148 5.25 6.99 -15.03
C GLY A 148 6.54 7.16 -14.21
N ARG A 149 6.48 6.99 -12.89
CA ARG A 149 7.66 7.06 -12.02
C ARG A 149 8.47 5.78 -12.11
N SER A 150 9.79 5.92 -12.07
CA SER A 150 10.71 4.80 -12.02
C SER A 150 11.71 4.93 -10.87
N SER A 151 12.14 3.79 -10.33
CA SER A 151 13.13 3.70 -9.28
C SER A 151 14.06 2.53 -9.53
N VAL A 152 15.29 2.66 -9.06
CA VAL A 152 16.32 1.61 -9.13
C VAL A 152 17.05 1.50 -7.80
N PHE A 153 17.45 0.29 -7.47
CA PHE A 153 18.23 0.01 -6.28
C PHE A 153 19.18 -1.17 -6.55
N GLU A 154 20.37 -1.11 -6.02
CA GLU A 154 21.36 -2.21 -6.11
C GLU A 154 21.89 -2.52 -4.71
N VAL A 155 21.98 -3.78 -4.39
CA VAL A 155 22.56 -4.26 -3.14
C VAL A 155 23.51 -5.42 -3.41
N GLU A 156 24.63 -5.38 -2.72
CA GLU A 156 25.63 -6.46 -2.70
C GLU A 156 25.56 -7.17 -1.35
N THR A 157 25.41 -8.48 -1.39
CA THR A 157 25.35 -9.33 -0.20
C THR A 157 26.34 -10.48 -0.30
N GLU A 158 26.67 -11.10 0.83
CA GLU A 158 27.50 -12.31 0.82
C GLU A 158 26.81 -13.47 0.12
N LEU A 159 27.63 -14.40 -0.40
CA LEU A 159 27.15 -15.60 -1.07
C LEU A 159 26.58 -16.63 -0.07
N MET A 160 25.69 -16.22 0.80
CA MET A 160 24.97 -17.13 1.68
C MET A 160 23.49 -17.10 1.34
N HIS A 161 22.95 -18.26 1.00
CA HIS A 161 21.52 -18.41 0.78
C HIS A 161 20.82 -18.51 2.13
N ALA A 162 20.41 -17.36 2.66
CA ALA A 162 19.69 -17.22 3.92
C ALA A 162 18.60 -16.14 3.79
N PRO A 163 17.54 -16.13 4.62
CA PRO A 163 16.47 -15.14 4.55
C PRO A 163 16.99 -13.70 4.52
N THR A 164 17.95 -13.39 5.39
CA THR A 164 18.52 -12.05 5.54
C THR A 164 19.37 -11.58 4.34
N THR A 165 19.75 -12.49 3.44
CA THR A 165 20.42 -12.15 2.17
C THR A 165 19.49 -11.32 1.28
N TYR A 166 18.18 -11.45 1.45
CA TYR A 166 17.17 -10.85 0.61
C TYR A 166 16.34 -9.75 1.31
N ASP A 167 16.76 -9.27 2.49
CA ASP A 167 16.03 -8.25 3.27
C ASP A 167 15.76 -6.96 2.47
N GLU A 168 16.76 -6.43 1.76
CA GLU A 168 16.60 -5.23 0.95
C GLU A 168 15.71 -5.48 -0.27
N LEU A 169 15.73 -6.69 -0.83
CA LEU A 169 14.81 -7.08 -1.88
C LEU A 169 13.37 -7.16 -1.35
N GLU A 170 13.16 -7.76 -0.17
CA GLU A 170 11.85 -7.78 0.48
C GLU A 170 11.33 -6.36 0.74
N ARG A 171 12.19 -5.47 1.27
CA ARG A 171 11.85 -4.06 1.45
C ARG A 171 11.40 -3.40 0.14
N PHE A 172 12.17 -3.61 -0.93
CA PHE A 172 11.86 -3.05 -2.26
C PHE A 172 10.50 -3.56 -2.77
N ILE A 173 10.26 -4.87 -2.70
CA ILE A 173 8.98 -5.48 -3.08
C ILE A 173 7.84 -4.95 -2.20
N SER A 174 8.04 -4.86 -0.89
CA SER A 174 7.03 -4.34 0.04
C SER A 174 6.73 -2.86 -0.19
N ALA A 175 7.74 -2.05 -0.55
CA ALA A 175 7.57 -0.63 -0.84
C ALA A 175 6.76 -0.39 -2.12
N HIS A 176 7.07 -1.11 -3.19
CA HIS A 176 6.47 -0.90 -4.51
C HIS A 176 5.26 -1.78 -4.79
N SER A 177 5.09 -2.91 -4.09
CA SER A 177 3.99 -3.88 -4.27
C SER A 177 3.68 -4.18 -5.74
N PRO A 178 4.65 -4.70 -6.52
CA PRO A 178 4.49 -4.86 -7.95
C PRO A 178 3.44 -5.90 -8.31
N SER A 179 2.56 -5.58 -9.26
CA SER A 179 1.56 -6.52 -9.79
C SER A 179 2.19 -7.58 -10.69
N GLU A 180 3.36 -7.28 -11.25
CA GLU A 180 4.11 -8.18 -12.13
C GLU A 180 5.60 -8.07 -11.85
N VAL A 181 6.26 -9.23 -11.74
CA VAL A 181 7.69 -9.31 -11.42
C VAL A 181 8.42 -10.13 -12.48
N ILE A 182 9.53 -9.60 -12.97
CA ILE A 182 10.47 -10.30 -13.86
C ILE A 182 11.70 -10.61 -13.03
N LEU A 183 11.97 -11.88 -12.81
CA LEU A 183 13.09 -12.36 -12.05
C LEU A 183 14.13 -12.97 -13.01
N ILE A 184 15.23 -12.28 -13.21
CA ILE A 184 16.36 -12.74 -14.03
C ILE A 184 17.44 -13.30 -13.10
N THR A 185 17.75 -14.56 -13.24
CA THR A 185 18.72 -15.26 -12.39
C THR A 185 19.89 -15.77 -13.23
N ASP A 186 21.09 -15.73 -12.66
CA ASP A 186 22.29 -16.35 -13.22
C ASP A 186 22.95 -17.21 -12.14
N ASN A 187 23.15 -18.52 -12.44
CA ASN A 187 23.71 -19.51 -11.53
C ASN A 187 22.90 -19.79 -10.24
N PHE A 188 21.56 -19.69 -10.30
CA PHE A 188 20.65 -20.07 -9.21
C PHE A 188 19.98 -21.41 -9.51
N SER A 189 19.87 -22.28 -8.50
CA SER A 189 19.04 -23.49 -8.61
C SER A 189 17.56 -23.14 -8.48
N GLN A 190 16.67 -23.95 -9.05
CA GLN A 190 15.22 -23.74 -8.95
C GLN A 190 14.74 -23.63 -7.49
N ARG A 191 15.27 -24.45 -6.59
CA ARG A 191 14.97 -24.39 -5.16
C ARG A 191 15.35 -23.04 -4.54
N MET A 192 16.53 -22.50 -4.89
CA MET A 192 16.94 -21.18 -4.40
C MET A 192 16.04 -20.07 -4.91
N VAL A 193 15.50 -20.19 -6.12
CA VAL A 193 14.55 -19.23 -6.68
C VAL A 193 13.21 -19.31 -5.95
N GLU A 194 12.72 -20.52 -5.68
CA GLU A 194 11.49 -20.74 -4.90
C GLU A 194 11.63 -20.20 -3.47
N ASP A 195 12.74 -20.50 -2.80
CA ASP A 195 13.04 -19.99 -1.47
C ASP A 195 13.08 -18.44 -1.45
N LEU A 196 13.77 -17.84 -2.44
CA LEU A 196 13.84 -16.37 -2.59
C LEU A 196 12.45 -15.77 -2.77
N GLN A 197 11.61 -16.32 -3.64
CA GLN A 197 10.25 -15.84 -3.86
C GLN A 197 9.43 -15.88 -2.57
N ASN A 198 9.57 -16.96 -1.79
CA ASN A 198 8.88 -17.11 -0.52
C ASN A 198 9.41 -16.14 0.55
N TYR A 199 10.74 -15.93 0.63
CA TYR A 199 11.33 -15.00 1.59
C TYR A 199 10.93 -13.55 1.35
N THR A 200 10.88 -13.15 0.08
CA THR A 200 10.63 -11.75 -0.29
C THR A 200 9.15 -11.39 -0.40
N GLY A 201 8.26 -12.38 -0.35
CA GLY A 201 6.81 -12.17 -0.53
C GLY A 201 6.41 -11.78 -1.95
N ILE A 202 7.26 -12.07 -2.95
CA ILE A 202 6.93 -11.83 -4.37
C ILE A 202 5.65 -12.57 -4.75
N THR A 203 5.50 -13.81 -4.29
CA THR A 203 4.32 -14.64 -4.57
C THR A 203 3.03 -14.11 -3.92
N ASP A 204 3.15 -13.30 -2.87
CA ASP A 204 2.01 -12.76 -2.14
C ASP A 204 1.46 -11.48 -2.80
N CYS A 205 2.32 -10.67 -3.40
CA CYS A 205 1.93 -9.38 -4.01
C CYS A 205 1.77 -9.45 -5.54
N ALA A 206 2.63 -10.21 -6.25
CA ALA A 206 2.62 -10.26 -7.71
C ALA A 206 1.56 -11.24 -8.25
N ARG A 207 0.73 -10.76 -9.15
CA ARG A 207 -0.25 -11.59 -9.87
C ARG A 207 0.41 -12.47 -10.92
N LEU A 208 1.54 -12.02 -11.46
CA LEU A 208 2.31 -12.73 -12.49
C LEU A 208 3.81 -12.59 -12.20
N VAL A 209 4.52 -13.71 -12.20
CA VAL A 209 5.97 -13.76 -12.02
C VAL A 209 6.60 -14.49 -13.21
N HIS A 210 7.53 -13.80 -13.87
CA HIS A 210 8.35 -14.38 -14.94
C HIS A 210 9.71 -14.75 -14.37
N VAL A 211 10.06 -16.02 -14.40
CA VAL A 211 11.39 -16.49 -13.98
C VAL A 211 12.22 -16.81 -15.23
N LEU A 212 13.31 -16.10 -15.41
CA LEU A 212 14.21 -16.22 -16.55
C LEU A 212 15.60 -16.61 -16.07
N ASP A 213 16.09 -17.76 -16.50
CA ASP A 213 17.46 -18.20 -16.25
C ASP A 213 18.38 -17.71 -17.36
N ALA A 214 19.33 -16.85 -17.05
CA ALA A 214 20.27 -16.29 -18.00
C ALA A 214 21.21 -17.35 -18.62
N ALA A 215 21.44 -18.47 -17.92
CA ALA A 215 22.30 -19.57 -18.37
C ALA A 215 21.53 -20.59 -19.24
N ASN A 216 20.24 -20.83 -18.95
CA ASN A 216 19.45 -21.94 -19.54
C ASN A 216 18.16 -21.45 -20.24
N ALA A 217 18.10 -20.21 -20.65
CA ALA A 217 16.89 -19.68 -21.25
C ALA A 217 16.52 -20.43 -22.54
N THR A 218 15.35 -21.06 -22.52
CA THR A 218 14.89 -21.98 -23.59
C THR A 218 14.34 -21.28 -24.83
N THR A 219 14.12 -19.95 -24.78
CA THR A 219 13.64 -19.16 -25.91
C THR A 219 14.69 -18.16 -26.39
N ASN A 220 15.12 -18.28 -27.63
CA ASN A 220 16.15 -17.42 -28.23
C ASN A 220 15.88 -15.89 -28.11
N ALA A 221 14.62 -15.46 -28.04
CA ALA A 221 14.26 -14.05 -27.93
C ALA A 221 14.63 -13.45 -26.56
N ASN A 222 14.29 -14.12 -25.47
CA ASN A 222 14.56 -13.63 -24.10
C ASN A 222 16.07 -13.64 -23.78
N ILE A 223 16.80 -14.67 -24.25
CA ILE A 223 18.28 -14.73 -24.11
C ILE A 223 18.92 -13.54 -24.80
N ASN A 224 18.54 -13.26 -26.02
CA ASN A 224 19.10 -12.15 -26.78
C ASN A 224 18.86 -10.83 -26.08
N GLN A 225 17.68 -10.63 -25.46
CA GLN A 225 17.34 -9.41 -24.75
C GLN A 225 18.12 -9.28 -23.44
N ILE A 226 18.29 -10.36 -22.66
CA ILE A 226 19.13 -10.41 -21.46
C ILE A 226 20.58 -10.06 -21.82
N GLN A 227 21.14 -10.69 -22.86
CA GLN A 227 22.51 -10.46 -23.30
C GLN A 227 22.73 -9.03 -23.84
N LYS A 228 21.73 -8.45 -24.52
CA LYS A 228 21.76 -7.04 -24.94
C LYS A 228 21.79 -6.11 -23.75
N SER A 229 20.95 -6.36 -22.73
CA SER A 229 20.85 -5.54 -21.52
C SER A 229 22.14 -5.51 -20.68
N LYS A 230 23.00 -6.52 -20.79
CA LYS A 230 24.35 -6.53 -20.21
C LYS A 230 25.34 -5.58 -20.92
N ARG A 231 25.07 -5.12 -22.14
CA ARG A 231 25.99 -4.30 -22.94
C ARG A 231 25.80 -2.81 -22.68
N GLN A 232 26.83 -2.13 -22.23
CA GLN A 232 26.77 -0.67 -21.93
C GLN A 232 26.33 0.18 -23.11
N VAL A 233 26.72 -0.19 -24.35
CA VAL A 233 26.31 0.52 -25.57
C VAL A 233 24.78 0.49 -25.72
N TYR A 234 24.19 -0.68 -25.52
CA TYR A 234 22.73 -0.86 -25.59
C TYR A 234 22.01 -0.14 -24.44
N GLN A 235 22.56 -0.19 -23.23
CA GLN A 235 22.03 0.57 -22.09
C GLN A 235 21.96 2.05 -22.40
N ARG A 236 23.04 2.64 -22.94
CA ARG A 236 23.06 4.06 -23.33
C ARG A 236 22.04 4.39 -24.43
N GLU A 237 21.90 3.50 -25.41
CA GLU A 237 20.89 3.66 -26.48
C GLU A 237 19.47 3.67 -25.90
N ILE A 238 19.15 2.75 -25.01
CA ILE A 238 17.84 2.65 -24.34
C ILE A 238 17.60 3.87 -23.46
N MET A 239 18.58 4.29 -22.64
CA MET A 239 18.45 5.50 -21.79
C MET A 239 18.24 6.76 -22.63
N ALA A 240 19.02 6.94 -23.71
CA ALA A 240 18.84 8.07 -24.62
C ALA A 240 17.48 8.06 -25.33
N ARG A 241 17.00 6.89 -25.70
CA ARG A 241 15.68 6.72 -26.36
C ARG A 241 14.51 7.10 -25.45
N PHE A 242 14.54 6.72 -24.18
CA PHE A 242 13.39 6.88 -23.28
C PHE A 242 13.47 8.14 -22.41
N PHE A 243 14.65 8.59 -22.04
CA PHE A 243 14.84 9.79 -21.21
C PHE A 243 15.35 11.02 -21.97
N GLY A 244 15.72 10.87 -23.27
CA GLY A 244 16.21 11.95 -24.13
C GLY A 244 17.68 12.30 -23.93
N ALA A 245 18.20 13.15 -24.81
CA ALA A 245 19.62 13.55 -24.79
C ALA A 245 19.99 14.45 -23.59
N SER A 246 19.03 15.10 -22.95
CA SER A 246 19.24 15.90 -21.73
C SER A 246 19.51 15.04 -20.48
N ALA A 247 19.07 13.79 -20.45
CA ALA A 247 19.44 12.82 -19.41
C ALA A 247 20.93 12.45 -19.43
N SER A 248 21.64 12.86 -20.45
CA SER A 248 23.10 12.74 -20.56
C SER A 248 23.88 13.78 -19.75
N ALA A 249 23.21 14.64 -18.98
CA ALA A 249 23.92 15.55 -18.08
C ALA A 249 24.60 14.76 -16.95
N SER A 250 25.87 14.89 -16.85
CA SER A 250 26.95 14.26 -16.09
C SER A 250 26.65 13.51 -14.76
N HIS A 251 25.59 13.80 -14.04
CA HIS A 251 25.26 13.13 -12.77
C HIS A 251 24.51 11.79 -12.95
N SER A 252 23.52 11.70 -13.83
CA SER A 252 22.77 10.45 -14.05
C SER A 252 23.61 9.38 -14.74
N LEU A 253 24.50 9.74 -15.67
CA LEU A 253 25.43 8.81 -16.32
C LEU A 253 26.43 8.18 -15.33
N ALA A 254 26.90 8.92 -14.35
CA ALA A 254 27.78 8.39 -13.30
C ALA A 254 27.04 7.36 -12.44
N SER A 255 25.78 7.64 -12.07
CA SER A 255 24.95 6.73 -11.28
C SER A 255 24.63 5.43 -12.03
N PHE A 256 24.26 5.50 -13.31
CA PHE A 256 24.03 4.32 -14.16
C PHE A 256 25.28 3.45 -14.30
N THR A 257 26.48 4.05 -14.32
CA THR A 257 27.73 3.30 -14.39
C THR A 257 28.12 2.69 -13.04
N SER A 258 27.78 3.35 -11.93
CA SER A 258 28.09 2.88 -10.57
C SER A 258 27.21 1.71 -10.13
N TYR A 259 25.97 1.62 -10.64
CA TYR A 259 25.00 0.58 -10.29
C TYR A 259 24.68 -0.27 -11.53
N GLU A 260 25.58 -1.17 -11.86
CA GLU A 260 25.58 -1.92 -13.12
C GLU A 260 24.35 -2.83 -13.25
N PHE A 261 24.05 -3.62 -12.22
CA PHE A 261 22.96 -4.61 -12.25
C PHE A 261 21.58 -3.96 -12.15
N ALA A 262 21.47 -2.87 -11.40
CA ALA A 262 20.26 -2.06 -11.39
C ALA A 262 19.99 -1.41 -12.76
N THR A 263 21.04 -0.98 -13.45
CA THR A 263 20.94 -0.47 -14.82
C THR A 263 20.57 -1.54 -15.83
N GLN A 264 21.10 -2.77 -15.68
CA GLN A 264 20.71 -3.93 -16.50
C GLN A 264 19.22 -4.25 -16.29
N ALA A 265 18.76 -4.30 -15.04
CA ALA A 265 17.37 -4.54 -14.69
C ALA A 265 16.44 -3.46 -15.28
N LEU A 266 16.80 -2.17 -15.17
CA LEU A 266 16.02 -1.08 -15.75
C LEU A 266 15.98 -1.16 -17.27
N THR A 267 17.12 -1.45 -17.93
CA THR A 267 17.21 -1.57 -19.38
C THR A 267 16.28 -2.69 -19.91
N TYR A 268 16.29 -3.83 -19.22
CA TYR A 268 15.39 -4.93 -19.55
C TYR A 268 13.94 -4.55 -19.33
N LEU A 269 13.61 -3.93 -18.20
CA LEU A 269 12.27 -3.52 -17.82
C LEU A 269 11.67 -2.51 -18.81
N LEU A 270 12.43 -1.48 -19.20
CA LEU A 270 12.00 -0.50 -20.20
C LEU A 270 11.66 -1.17 -21.55
N ASN A 271 12.50 -2.11 -21.97
CA ASN A 271 12.24 -2.86 -23.19
C ASN A 271 11.03 -3.77 -23.07
N PHE A 272 10.86 -4.46 -21.94
CA PHE A 272 9.70 -5.31 -21.66
C PHE A 272 8.40 -4.52 -21.73
N VAL A 273 8.31 -3.37 -21.05
CA VAL A 273 7.13 -2.50 -21.09
C VAL A 273 6.89 -1.96 -22.50
N HIS A 274 7.97 -1.62 -23.24
CA HIS A 274 7.86 -1.17 -24.62
C HIS A 274 7.31 -2.24 -25.58
N GLU A 275 7.75 -3.49 -25.43
CA GLU A 275 7.25 -4.60 -26.26
C GLU A 275 5.78 -4.95 -25.99
N HIS A 276 5.30 -4.76 -24.74
CA HIS A 276 3.90 -4.95 -24.39
C HIS A 276 3.05 -3.79 -24.88
N ASN A 277 3.46 -2.57 -24.61
CA ASN A 277 2.75 -1.38 -25.02
C ASN A 277 3.74 -0.21 -25.21
N PRO A 278 4.13 0.09 -26.48
CA PRO A 278 5.09 1.13 -26.76
C PRO A 278 4.72 2.52 -26.23
N HIS A 279 3.42 2.79 -26.06
CA HIS A 279 2.96 4.07 -25.51
C HIS A 279 3.30 4.25 -24.03
N LEU A 280 3.34 3.16 -23.23
CA LEU A 280 3.59 3.24 -21.80
C LEU A 280 5.00 3.70 -21.41
N VAL A 281 5.98 3.55 -22.29
CA VAL A 281 7.36 4.01 -22.05
C VAL A 281 7.59 5.46 -22.44
N HIS A 282 6.62 6.12 -23.08
CA HIS A 282 6.74 7.54 -23.38
C HIS A 282 6.69 8.37 -22.10
N ARG A 283 7.70 9.26 -21.93
CA ARG A 283 7.81 10.17 -20.79
C ARG A 283 7.71 9.46 -19.43
N ILE A 284 8.39 8.32 -19.26
CA ILE A 284 8.74 7.79 -17.94
C ILE A 284 9.74 8.77 -17.33
N THR A 285 9.59 9.10 -16.05
CA THR A 285 10.55 9.95 -15.34
C THR A 285 11.89 9.24 -15.18
N GLU A 286 12.98 10.03 -15.17
CA GLU A 286 14.30 9.47 -14.84
C GLU A 286 14.24 8.71 -13.51
N PRO A 287 14.92 7.56 -13.39
CA PRO A 287 14.81 6.73 -12.21
C PRO A 287 15.45 7.39 -10.98
N VAL A 288 14.74 7.25 -9.86
CA VAL A 288 15.29 7.62 -8.56
C VAL A 288 16.23 6.50 -8.10
N PHE A 289 17.50 6.84 -7.83
CA PHE A 289 18.48 5.91 -7.27
C PHE A 289 18.31 5.85 -5.75
N GLU A 290 17.63 4.80 -5.24
CA GLU A 290 17.40 4.66 -3.80
C GLU A 290 18.68 4.47 -2.97
N ASN A 291 19.77 4.06 -3.60
CA ASN A 291 21.10 3.97 -2.99
C ASN A 291 21.65 5.32 -2.50
N GLN A 292 21.21 6.41 -3.11
CA GLN A 292 21.66 7.76 -2.78
C GLN A 292 20.74 8.48 -1.79
N SER A 293 19.71 7.80 -1.29
CA SER A 293 18.78 8.37 -0.33
C SER A 293 19.36 8.39 1.10
N ASP A 294 18.98 9.39 1.88
CA ASP A 294 19.29 9.52 3.31
C ASP A 294 18.33 8.68 4.20
N ARG A 295 17.82 7.57 3.70
CA ARG A 295 16.85 6.74 4.40
C ARG A 295 17.48 5.91 5.51
N MET A 296 16.71 5.66 6.55
CA MET A 296 17.02 4.67 7.57
C MET A 296 16.85 3.24 7.00
N VAL A 297 17.80 2.36 7.29
CA VAL A 297 17.73 0.95 6.91
C VAL A 297 16.81 0.20 7.88
N LEU A 298 15.82 -0.51 7.34
CA LEU A 298 14.88 -1.35 8.08
C LEU A 298 15.20 -2.82 7.76
N ALA A 299 16.04 -3.43 8.60
CA ALA A 299 16.57 -4.78 8.38
C ALA A 299 15.74 -5.85 9.13
N ASN A 300 15.98 -7.13 8.80
CA ASN A 300 15.36 -8.29 9.45
C ASN A 300 13.82 -8.24 9.44
N HIS A 301 13.21 -8.00 8.29
CA HIS A 301 11.75 -7.93 8.13
C HIS A 301 11.05 -6.90 9.04
N SER A 302 11.75 -5.83 9.45
CA SER A 302 11.23 -4.83 10.41
C SER A 302 9.86 -4.25 10.02
N LEU A 303 9.59 -4.08 8.73
CA LEU A 303 8.29 -3.55 8.26
C LEU A 303 7.11 -4.46 8.67
N LYS A 304 7.28 -5.77 8.56
CA LYS A 304 6.26 -6.77 8.94
C LYS A 304 6.27 -7.03 10.44
N GLN A 305 7.45 -7.22 11.05
CA GLN A 305 7.57 -7.51 12.48
C GLN A 305 7.03 -6.38 13.38
N LEU A 306 7.12 -5.12 12.93
CA LEU A 306 6.54 -3.97 13.62
C LEU A 306 5.11 -3.63 13.18
N ASN A 307 4.49 -4.43 12.33
CA ASN A 307 3.16 -4.17 11.76
C ASN A 307 3.06 -2.80 11.07
N ILE A 308 4.13 -2.34 10.43
CA ILE A 308 4.09 -1.09 9.64
C ILE A 308 3.21 -1.27 8.41
N ILE A 309 3.31 -2.43 7.74
CA ILE A 309 2.47 -2.88 6.64
C ILE A 309 1.75 -4.17 7.02
N ASP A 310 0.66 -4.48 6.34
CA ASP A 310 -0.06 -5.76 6.53
C ASP A 310 0.74 -6.94 5.98
N ASP A 311 0.59 -8.09 6.61
CA ASP A 311 0.89 -9.37 5.98
C ASP A 311 -0.25 -9.72 5.02
N ASP A 312 0.03 -9.76 3.71
CA ASP A 312 -0.95 -10.04 2.66
C ASP A 312 -1.46 -11.49 2.64
N ASN A 313 -1.16 -12.29 3.66
CA ASN A 313 -1.60 -13.67 3.81
C ASN A 313 -3.12 -13.79 3.96
N GLY A 314 -3.85 -13.48 2.90
CA GLY A 314 -5.17 -14.04 2.59
C GLY A 314 -6.38 -13.52 3.35
N ALA A 315 -6.28 -12.61 4.30
CA ALA A 315 -7.43 -12.05 5.00
C ALA A 315 -7.86 -10.71 4.41
N LYS A 316 -8.80 -10.71 3.49
CA LYS A 316 -9.52 -9.52 2.98
C LYS A 316 -10.29 -8.72 4.05
N SER A 317 -10.06 -8.96 5.33
CA SER A 317 -10.83 -8.37 6.42
C SER A 317 -10.01 -7.61 7.47
N GLY A 318 -8.84 -7.09 7.13
CA GLY A 318 -8.10 -6.22 8.02
C GLY A 318 -8.74 -4.83 8.10
N GLY A 319 -9.36 -4.50 9.23
CA GLY A 319 -9.87 -3.14 9.50
C GLY A 319 -8.74 -2.08 9.47
N LYS A 320 -9.08 -0.80 9.70
CA LYS A 320 -8.11 0.32 9.74
C LYS A 320 -6.93 0.11 10.71
N CYS A 321 -7.09 -0.72 11.72
CA CYS A 321 -6.08 -1.01 12.74
C CYS A 321 -5.20 -2.24 12.44
N SER A 322 -5.25 -2.81 11.22
CA SER A 322 -4.43 -3.97 10.86
C SER A 322 -2.95 -3.63 10.69
N SER A 323 -2.62 -2.40 10.31
CA SER A 323 -1.24 -1.91 10.21
C SER A 323 -1.13 -0.43 10.55
N VAL A 324 0.10 -0.01 10.88
CA VAL A 324 0.40 1.41 11.16
C VAL A 324 0.11 2.26 9.93
N TYR A 325 0.47 1.79 8.74
CA TYR A 325 0.15 2.49 7.49
C TYR A 325 -1.35 2.74 7.33
N LYS A 326 -2.20 1.71 7.49
CA LYS A 326 -3.66 1.86 7.36
C LYS A 326 -4.28 2.77 8.42
N LEU A 327 -3.76 2.72 9.65
CA LEU A 327 -4.21 3.61 10.72
C LEU A 327 -3.88 5.07 10.40
N LEU A 328 -2.66 5.35 9.97
CA LEU A 328 -2.14 6.70 9.79
C LEU A 328 -2.43 7.31 8.42
N ASN A 329 -2.73 6.50 7.40
CA ASN A 329 -3.11 7.02 6.09
C ASN A 329 -4.55 7.53 6.10
N ASN A 330 -4.69 8.80 6.42
CA ASN A 330 -5.96 9.55 6.33
C ASN A 330 -5.88 10.63 5.24
N CYS A 331 -5.00 10.46 4.25
CA CYS A 331 -4.92 11.29 3.05
C CYS A 331 -6.27 11.27 2.31
N MET A 332 -6.63 12.40 1.76
CA MET A 332 -7.89 12.59 1.03
C MET A 332 -7.75 12.28 -0.46
N THR A 333 -6.51 12.34 -0.98
CA THR A 333 -6.21 12.13 -2.41
C THR A 333 -5.39 10.85 -2.63
N PRO A 334 -5.53 10.18 -3.79
CA PRO A 334 -4.68 9.04 -4.14
C PRO A 334 -3.18 9.40 -4.20
N MET A 335 -2.84 10.61 -4.65
CA MET A 335 -1.47 11.13 -4.71
C MET A 335 -0.88 11.24 -3.30
N GLY A 336 -1.60 11.87 -2.38
CA GLY A 336 -1.21 11.96 -0.98
C GLY A 336 -0.98 10.60 -0.35
N ALA A 337 -1.88 9.64 -0.60
CA ALA A 337 -1.78 8.27 -0.08
C ALA A 337 -0.51 7.55 -0.59
N ARG A 338 -0.15 7.67 -1.89
CA ARG A 338 1.09 7.12 -2.45
C ARG A 338 2.34 7.73 -1.80
N HIS A 339 2.38 9.04 -1.72
CA HIS A 339 3.50 9.75 -1.12
C HIS A 339 3.64 9.48 0.38
N PHE A 340 2.52 9.40 1.11
CA PHE A 340 2.52 9.04 2.53
C PHE A 340 3.08 7.62 2.75
N ARG A 341 2.69 6.64 1.90
CA ARG A 341 3.25 5.30 1.93
C ARG A 341 4.77 5.33 1.75
N THR A 342 5.25 5.98 0.70
CA THR A 342 6.69 6.09 0.41
C THR A 342 7.43 6.72 1.59
N ARG A 343 6.90 7.77 2.20
CA ARG A 343 7.49 8.47 3.33
C ARG A 343 7.59 7.60 4.58
N LEU A 344 6.53 6.87 4.92
CA LEU A 344 6.49 5.99 6.09
C LEU A 344 7.44 4.80 5.94
N LEU A 345 7.59 4.26 4.73
CA LEU A 345 8.44 3.11 4.45
C LEU A 345 9.91 3.48 4.23
N ASN A 346 10.23 4.77 4.04
CA ASN A 346 11.58 5.28 3.89
C ASN A 346 11.84 6.44 4.88
N PRO A 347 11.89 6.17 6.20
CA PRO A 347 12.15 7.19 7.20
C PRO A 347 13.52 7.84 6.99
N SER A 348 13.63 9.15 7.19
CA SER A 348 14.84 9.91 6.91
C SER A 348 15.83 9.88 8.09
N CYS A 349 17.13 9.92 7.78
CA CYS A 349 18.20 10.17 8.75
C CYS A 349 18.55 11.66 8.88
N SER A 350 17.98 12.54 8.05
CA SER A 350 18.30 13.98 8.04
C SER A 350 17.51 14.74 9.11
N ALA A 351 18.21 15.22 10.14
CA ALA A 351 17.61 16.04 11.18
C ALA A 351 16.95 17.30 10.64
N ALA A 352 17.58 17.98 9.67
CA ALA A 352 17.03 19.19 9.07
C ALA A 352 15.72 18.96 8.32
N LYS A 353 15.58 17.80 7.66
CA LYS A 353 14.35 17.41 6.94
C LYS A 353 13.22 17.13 7.93
N MET A 354 13.48 16.33 8.96
CA MET A 354 12.51 16.05 10.00
C MET A 354 12.09 17.32 10.77
N GLN A 355 13.04 18.19 11.11
CA GLN A 355 12.74 19.43 11.82
C GLN A 355 11.77 20.32 11.02
N ARG A 356 11.98 20.48 9.71
CA ARG A 356 11.04 21.20 8.84
C ARG A 356 9.63 20.61 8.86
N GLU A 357 9.52 19.28 8.88
CA GLU A 357 8.22 18.61 8.96
C GLU A 357 7.51 18.89 10.30
N TYR A 358 8.26 18.90 11.40
CA TYR A 358 7.69 19.20 12.71
C TYR A 358 7.27 20.67 12.82
N ASP A 359 8.10 21.60 12.33
CA ASP A 359 7.84 23.03 12.40
C ASP A 359 6.61 23.43 11.60
N ILE A 360 6.47 22.91 10.38
CA ILE A 360 5.28 23.17 9.56
C ILE A 360 4.02 22.51 10.12
N THR A 361 4.15 21.33 10.74
CA THR A 361 3.02 20.67 11.39
C THR A 361 2.52 21.49 12.58
N ASP A 362 3.42 21.99 13.45
CA ASP A 362 3.05 22.87 14.55
C ASP A 362 2.33 24.14 14.10
N HIS A 363 2.84 24.77 13.05
CA HIS A 363 2.24 25.97 12.48
C HIS A 363 0.80 25.72 12.01
N LEU A 364 0.54 24.55 11.46
CA LEU A 364 -0.72 24.22 10.81
C LEU A 364 -1.74 23.48 11.68
N LEU A 365 -1.40 23.06 12.89
CA LEU A 365 -2.28 22.20 13.73
C LEU A 365 -3.70 22.72 13.91
N LEU A 366 -3.90 24.05 13.89
CA LEU A 366 -5.19 24.67 14.13
C LEU A 366 -5.99 25.02 12.86
N THR A 367 -5.37 24.90 11.68
CA THR A 367 -5.93 25.44 10.42
C THR A 367 -6.32 24.38 9.40
N THR A 368 -5.71 23.20 9.42
CA THR A 368 -5.80 22.20 8.32
C THR A 368 -7.10 21.43 8.20
N ASP A 369 -7.93 21.35 9.23
CA ASP A 369 -9.20 20.63 9.15
C ASP A 369 -10.17 21.26 8.12
N ALA A 370 -10.01 22.56 7.84
CA ALA A 370 -10.79 23.28 6.83
C ALA A 370 -10.48 22.79 5.39
N TRP A 371 -9.31 22.24 5.12
CA TRP A 371 -8.88 21.82 3.77
C TRP A 371 -9.39 20.42 3.37
N ARG A 372 -9.70 19.57 4.34
CA ARG A 372 -10.09 18.17 4.09
C ARG A 372 -11.29 18.02 3.14
N PRO A 373 -12.39 18.78 3.26
CA PRO A 373 -13.53 18.67 2.33
C PRO A 373 -13.18 19.06 0.90
N GLN A 374 -12.27 20.03 0.73
CA GLN A 374 -11.80 20.49 -0.57
C GLN A 374 -10.87 19.45 -1.20
N LEU A 375 -9.88 18.95 -0.45
CA LEU A 375 -8.96 17.90 -0.91
C LEU A 375 -9.69 16.61 -1.29
N ALA A 376 -10.78 16.26 -0.60
CA ALA A 376 -11.61 15.09 -0.91
C ALA A 376 -12.29 15.15 -2.30
N GLN A 377 -12.43 16.34 -2.87
CA GLN A 377 -12.99 16.52 -4.21
C GLN A 377 -11.95 16.28 -5.31
N LEU A 378 -10.65 16.35 -4.99
CA LEU A 378 -9.60 16.20 -5.96
C LEU A 378 -9.51 14.76 -6.47
N LYS A 379 -9.54 14.63 -7.78
CA LYS A 379 -9.22 13.37 -8.46
C LYS A 379 -7.70 13.26 -8.68
N ASP A 380 -7.25 12.08 -9.03
CA ASP A 380 -5.83 11.75 -9.19
C ASP A 380 -5.15 12.49 -10.34
N LEU A 381 -4.48 13.61 -10.05
CA LEU A 381 -3.79 14.43 -11.05
C LEU A 381 -2.56 13.74 -11.64
N GLU A 382 -1.87 12.87 -10.91
CA GLU A 382 -0.73 12.11 -11.45
C GLU A 382 -1.21 11.16 -12.56
N LYS A 383 -2.30 10.45 -12.30
CA LYS A 383 -2.94 9.56 -13.28
C LYS A 383 -3.49 10.35 -14.46
N PHE A 384 -4.07 11.53 -14.21
CA PHE A 384 -4.49 12.47 -15.24
C PHE A 384 -3.34 12.89 -16.15
N ASN A 385 -2.28 13.42 -15.56
CA ASN A 385 -1.09 13.83 -16.30
C ASN A 385 -0.56 12.68 -17.15
N ARG A 386 -0.51 11.47 -16.57
CA ARG A 386 -0.07 10.28 -17.29
C ARG A 386 -0.96 9.94 -18.48
N LEU A 387 -2.28 10.02 -18.35
CA LEU A 387 -3.22 9.74 -19.46
C LEU A 387 -3.14 10.81 -20.57
N ILE A 388 -2.91 12.08 -20.22
CA ILE A 388 -2.64 13.15 -21.20
C ILE A 388 -1.36 12.83 -21.96
N MET A 389 -0.27 12.47 -21.26
CA MET A 389 1.01 12.14 -21.92
C MET A 389 0.87 10.95 -22.86
N LEU A 390 0.01 9.98 -22.55
CA LEU A 390 -0.26 8.80 -23.36
C LEU A 390 -1.31 9.01 -24.47
N ARG A 391 -1.92 10.20 -24.57
CA ARG A 391 -3.06 10.49 -25.47
C ARG A 391 -4.26 9.58 -25.26
N LYS A 392 -4.47 9.13 -24.02
CA LYS A 392 -5.56 8.22 -23.61
C LYS A 392 -6.56 8.88 -22.65
N CYS A 393 -6.52 10.19 -22.53
CA CYS A 393 -7.44 10.95 -21.68
C CYS A 393 -8.82 10.99 -22.33
N PRO A 394 -9.90 10.45 -21.72
CA PRO A 394 -11.26 10.64 -22.25
C PRO A 394 -11.82 12.01 -21.87
N PRO A 395 -12.78 12.58 -22.63
CA PRO A 395 -13.35 13.92 -22.39
C PRO A 395 -13.93 14.12 -21.00
N GLN A 396 -14.58 13.13 -20.42
CA GLN A 396 -15.10 13.18 -19.04
C GLN A 396 -14.01 13.50 -17.99
N MET A 397 -12.78 13.10 -18.26
CA MET A 397 -11.66 13.42 -17.38
C MET A 397 -11.24 14.89 -17.50
N LEU A 398 -11.45 15.57 -18.63
CA LEU A 398 -11.23 17.02 -18.72
C LEU A 398 -12.24 17.80 -17.86
N HIS A 399 -13.49 17.34 -17.76
CA HIS A 399 -14.46 17.91 -16.83
C HIS A 399 -13.96 17.75 -15.37
N ALA A 400 -13.47 16.57 -14.99
CA ALA A 400 -12.92 16.34 -13.66
C ALA A 400 -11.63 17.19 -13.42
N LEU A 401 -10.77 17.35 -14.44
CA LEU A 401 -9.62 18.27 -14.37
C LEU A 401 -10.07 19.72 -14.12
N TYR A 402 -11.09 20.19 -14.84
CA TYR A 402 -11.64 21.53 -14.65
C TYR A 402 -12.10 21.78 -13.21
N GLY A 403 -12.76 20.76 -12.60
CA GLY A 403 -13.12 20.80 -11.19
C GLY A 403 -11.90 20.80 -10.25
N ASN A 404 -10.90 19.96 -10.52
CA ASN A 404 -9.66 19.93 -9.73
C ASN A 404 -8.95 21.30 -9.74
N LEU A 405 -8.85 21.94 -10.92
CA LEU A 405 -8.20 23.25 -11.06
C LEU A 405 -8.93 24.34 -10.24
N ALA A 406 -10.27 24.27 -10.16
CA ALA A 406 -11.05 25.21 -9.33
C ALA A 406 -10.74 25.04 -7.84
N VAL A 407 -10.69 23.79 -7.37
CA VAL A 407 -10.41 23.47 -5.96
C VAL A 407 -8.95 23.84 -5.59
N ILE A 408 -7.99 23.59 -6.49
CA ILE A 408 -6.57 23.95 -6.27
C ILE A 408 -6.40 25.47 -6.20
N GLU A 409 -7.07 26.21 -7.10
CA GLU A 409 -7.06 27.66 -7.10
C GLU A 409 -7.60 28.23 -5.78
N GLU A 410 -8.73 27.72 -5.31
CA GLU A 410 -9.33 28.12 -4.03
C GLU A 410 -8.41 27.82 -2.84
N LEU A 411 -7.82 26.61 -2.80
CA LEU A 411 -6.87 26.24 -1.76
C LEU A 411 -5.62 27.11 -1.78
N HIS A 412 -5.07 27.40 -2.95
CA HIS A 412 -3.88 28.23 -3.08
C HIS A 412 -4.14 29.66 -2.62
N LEU A 413 -5.28 30.24 -3.01
CA LEU A 413 -5.69 31.60 -2.56
C LEU A 413 -5.88 31.71 -1.06
N ALA A 414 -6.34 30.62 -0.42
CA ALA A 414 -6.51 30.58 1.04
C ALA A 414 -5.18 30.55 1.82
N ILE A 415 -4.06 30.17 1.18
CA ILE A 415 -2.76 29.99 1.85
C ILE A 415 -1.65 30.89 1.27
N VAL A 416 -1.92 31.65 0.22
CA VAL A 416 -0.91 32.46 -0.48
C VAL A 416 -0.21 33.49 0.42
N GLU A 417 -0.91 33.97 1.46
CA GLU A 417 -0.36 34.91 2.45
C GLU A 417 0.40 34.23 3.59
N ASP A 418 0.31 32.89 3.71
CA ASP A 418 1.01 32.12 4.75
C ASP A 418 2.47 31.90 4.37
N ALA A 419 3.35 32.80 4.83
CA ALA A 419 4.77 32.75 4.49
C ALA A 419 5.48 31.45 4.92
N PRO A 420 5.25 30.84 6.09
CA PRO A 420 5.77 29.52 6.46
C PRO A 420 5.37 28.41 5.48
N VAL A 421 4.11 28.35 5.05
CA VAL A 421 3.64 27.35 4.07
C VAL A 421 4.30 27.58 2.70
N GLY A 422 4.38 28.83 2.27
CA GLY A 422 5.07 29.21 1.03
C GLY A 422 6.55 28.79 1.02
N ALA A 423 7.27 29.07 2.10
CA ALA A 423 8.67 28.65 2.27
C ALA A 423 8.83 27.13 2.25
N TYR A 424 7.91 26.39 2.90
CA TYR A 424 7.91 24.94 2.91
C TYR A 424 7.66 24.37 1.52
N LEU A 425 6.66 24.86 0.78
CA LEU A 425 6.35 24.46 -0.60
C LEU A 425 7.54 24.67 -1.53
N HIS A 426 8.20 25.82 -1.40
CA HIS A 426 9.40 26.13 -2.17
C HIS A 426 10.57 25.19 -1.84
N ALA A 427 10.81 24.93 -0.55
CA ALA A 427 11.91 24.06 -0.09
C ALA A 427 11.71 22.57 -0.42
N THR A 428 10.47 22.12 -0.68
CA THR A 428 10.13 20.74 -1.01
C THR A 428 9.87 20.52 -2.51
N ASN A 429 9.85 21.59 -3.31
CA ASN A 429 9.60 21.51 -4.74
C ASN A 429 10.74 20.75 -5.45
N PRO A 430 10.46 19.62 -6.13
CA PRO A 430 11.48 18.84 -6.84
C PRO A 430 11.95 19.50 -8.14
N LEU A 431 11.21 20.52 -8.65
CA LEU A 431 11.55 21.19 -9.91
C LEU A 431 12.71 22.17 -9.70
N PRO A 432 13.72 22.19 -10.58
CA PRO A 432 14.81 23.15 -10.49
C PRO A 432 14.27 24.59 -10.65
N PRO A 433 14.83 25.57 -9.93
CA PRO A 433 14.41 26.96 -10.01
C PRO A 433 14.90 27.58 -11.35
N THR A 434 14.42 27.10 -12.49
CA THR A 434 14.96 27.49 -13.82
C THR A 434 14.28 28.70 -14.44
N THR A 435 13.27 29.30 -13.81
CA THR A 435 12.65 30.50 -14.35
C THR A 435 12.36 31.51 -13.24
N ALA A 436 13.00 32.67 -13.33
CA ALA A 436 12.70 33.84 -12.52
C ALA A 436 11.25 34.39 -12.69
N ASN A 437 10.43 33.74 -13.53
CA ASN A 437 9.06 34.10 -13.88
C ASN A 437 8.12 32.89 -13.85
N ALA A 438 8.27 31.94 -12.89
CA ALA A 438 7.28 30.85 -12.76
C ALA A 438 5.92 31.46 -12.36
N GLU A 439 4.89 31.16 -13.17
CA GLU A 439 3.50 31.51 -12.85
C GLU A 439 3.11 30.96 -11.49
N SER A 440 2.29 31.68 -10.73
CA SER A 440 1.74 31.14 -9.46
C SER A 440 0.80 29.96 -9.74
N VAL A 441 0.59 29.11 -8.74
CA VAL A 441 -0.35 27.99 -8.85
C VAL A 441 -1.74 28.45 -9.25
N SER A 442 -2.24 29.56 -8.68
CA SER A 442 -3.54 30.16 -9.03
C SER A 442 -3.58 30.65 -10.48
N ASP A 443 -2.52 31.29 -10.97
CA ASP A 443 -2.48 31.80 -12.37
C ASP A 443 -2.49 30.63 -13.36
N VAL A 444 -1.73 29.58 -13.09
CA VAL A 444 -1.75 28.33 -13.89
C VAL A 444 -3.16 27.73 -13.91
N CYS A 445 -3.81 27.63 -12.76
CA CYS A 445 -5.20 27.10 -12.67
C CYS A 445 -6.17 27.97 -13.49
N ALA A 446 -6.13 29.27 -13.33
CA ALA A 446 -7.00 30.20 -14.05
C ALA A 446 -6.78 30.09 -15.58
N ARG A 447 -5.54 30.06 -16.03
CA ARG A 447 -5.16 29.92 -17.45
C ARG A 447 -5.64 28.60 -18.04
N LEU A 448 -5.40 27.49 -17.37
CA LEU A 448 -5.84 26.15 -17.84
C LEU A 448 -7.36 26.03 -17.84
N ARG A 449 -8.05 26.54 -16.82
CA ARG A 449 -9.52 26.58 -16.77
C ARG A 449 -10.09 27.44 -17.91
N HIS A 450 -9.50 28.58 -18.17
CA HIS A 450 -9.91 29.45 -19.30
C HIS A 450 -9.75 28.70 -20.62
N LEU A 451 -8.61 28.05 -20.85
CA LEU A 451 -8.32 27.27 -22.06
C LEU A 451 -9.33 26.13 -22.27
N LEU A 452 -9.65 25.39 -21.21
CA LEU A 452 -10.64 24.30 -21.23
C LEU A 452 -12.04 24.83 -21.55
N ASN A 453 -12.49 25.89 -20.84
CA ASN A 453 -13.83 26.44 -20.97
C ASN A 453 -14.06 27.19 -22.29
N THR A 454 -13.02 27.78 -22.88
CA THR A 454 -13.13 28.42 -24.19
C THR A 454 -13.23 27.41 -25.32
N THR A 455 -12.63 26.22 -25.18
CA THR A 455 -12.58 25.21 -26.22
C THR A 455 -13.76 24.24 -26.16
N PHE A 456 -14.15 23.81 -24.98
CA PHE A 456 -15.12 22.73 -24.77
C PHE A 456 -16.29 23.18 -23.89
N ASP A 457 -17.42 22.51 -24.10
CA ASP A 457 -18.56 22.54 -23.19
C ASP A 457 -18.34 21.49 -22.10
N MET A 458 -17.99 21.94 -20.86
CA MET A 458 -17.59 21.08 -19.76
C MET A 458 -18.74 20.17 -19.30
N ASP A 459 -20.00 20.64 -19.36
CA ASP A 459 -21.17 19.84 -18.97
C ASP A 459 -21.42 18.68 -19.96
N ARG A 460 -21.20 18.93 -21.24
CA ARG A 460 -21.27 17.87 -22.25
C ARG A 460 -20.10 16.89 -22.11
N CYS A 461 -18.89 17.37 -21.84
CA CYS A 461 -17.72 16.52 -21.60
C CYS A 461 -17.94 15.51 -20.46
N ALA A 462 -18.71 15.88 -19.42
CA ALA A 462 -18.98 14.99 -18.28
C ALA A 462 -19.66 13.66 -18.68
N ASN A 463 -20.41 13.67 -19.79
CA ASN A 463 -21.19 12.52 -20.25
C ASN A 463 -20.53 11.72 -21.39
N VAL A 464 -19.32 12.12 -21.83
CA VAL A 464 -18.59 11.47 -22.94
C VAL A 464 -17.52 10.57 -22.37
N GLY A 465 -17.66 9.25 -22.59
CA GLY A 465 -16.67 8.24 -22.20
C GLY A 465 -15.48 8.16 -23.19
N SER A 466 -14.94 6.98 -23.35
CA SER A 466 -13.84 6.68 -24.28
C SER A 466 -14.27 6.74 -25.76
N ASP A 467 -15.56 6.57 -26.03
CA ASP A 467 -16.11 6.75 -27.39
C ASP A 467 -16.43 8.22 -27.67
N LEU A 468 -15.50 8.88 -28.35
CA LEU A 468 -15.61 10.29 -28.76
C LEU A 468 -16.79 10.55 -29.71
N GLY A 469 -17.40 9.48 -30.21
CA GLY A 469 -18.44 9.56 -31.28
C GLY A 469 -19.85 9.89 -30.78
N GLU A 470 -20.13 9.88 -29.49
CA GLU A 470 -21.53 9.99 -29.04
C GLU A 470 -22.02 11.42 -28.79
N CYS A 471 -21.13 12.38 -28.54
CA CYS A 471 -21.52 13.77 -28.23
C CYS A 471 -20.60 14.80 -28.88
N ASP A 472 -21.21 15.87 -29.39
CA ASP A 472 -20.48 17.08 -29.81
C ASP A 472 -20.31 18.03 -28.62
N PHE A 473 -19.08 18.08 -28.06
CA PHE A 473 -18.73 18.86 -26.88
C PHE A 473 -17.80 20.05 -27.17
N VAL A 474 -17.42 20.28 -28.45
CA VAL A 474 -16.60 21.43 -28.88
C VAL A 474 -17.46 22.68 -28.94
N ARG A 475 -16.98 23.81 -28.41
CA ARG A 475 -17.72 25.08 -28.50
C ARG A 475 -17.81 25.62 -29.91
N SER A 476 -18.86 26.38 -30.20
CA SER A 476 -18.99 27.11 -31.48
C SER A 476 -17.92 28.20 -31.58
N GLY A 477 -17.42 28.43 -32.77
CA GLY A 477 -16.38 29.44 -33.04
C GLY A 477 -14.95 28.89 -32.99
N ILE A 478 -14.74 27.65 -32.59
CA ILE A 478 -13.40 27.00 -32.57
C ILE A 478 -12.96 26.60 -33.98
N ARG A 479 -13.87 26.05 -34.79
CA ARG A 479 -13.64 25.61 -36.16
C ARG A 479 -14.79 25.99 -37.08
N ALA A 480 -14.55 26.84 -38.06
CA ALA A 480 -15.58 27.31 -38.97
C ALA A 480 -16.19 26.16 -39.82
N ASP A 481 -15.40 25.18 -40.21
CA ASP A 481 -15.85 23.98 -40.93
C ASP A 481 -16.83 23.14 -40.10
N LEU A 482 -16.57 22.97 -38.78
CA LEU A 482 -17.43 22.26 -37.85
C LEU A 482 -18.77 23.03 -37.70
N ASP A 483 -18.74 24.34 -37.49
CA ASP A 483 -19.95 25.13 -37.33
C ASP A 483 -20.82 25.13 -38.59
N THR A 484 -20.22 25.15 -39.79
CA THR A 484 -20.93 25.02 -41.05
C THR A 484 -21.59 23.63 -41.16
N LEU A 485 -20.90 22.56 -40.80
CA LEU A 485 -21.47 21.20 -40.81
C LEU A 485 -22.58 21.02 -39.77
N ARG A 486 -22.47 21.61 -38.58
CA ARG A 486 -23.54 21.64 -37.59
C ARG A 486 -24.80 22.31 -38.10
N ALA A 487 -24.65 23.50 -38.71
CA ALA A 487 -25.77 24.19 -39.32
C ALA A 487 -26.45 23.35 -40.39
N LYS A 488 -25.68 22.72 -41.27
CA LYS A 488 -26.18 21.83 -42.31
C LYS A 488 -26.88 20.60 -41.73
N HIS A 489 -26.29 19.96 -40.71
CA HIS A 489 -26.84 18.79 -40.03
C HIS A 489 -28.16 19.12 -39.32
N ALA A 490 -28.20 20.22 -38.55
CA ALA A 490 -29.41 20.72 -37.90
C ALA A 490 -30.53 21.08 -38.88
N GLY A 491 -30.18 21.70 -40.02
CA GLY A 491 -31.11 21.99 -41.09
C GLY A 491 -31.72 20.70 -41.69
N ALA A 492 -30.90 19.70 -41.96
CA ALA A 492 -31.35 18.42 -42.48
C ALA A 492 -32.25 17.65 -41.50
N ILE A 493 -31.93 17.63 -40.20
CA ILE A 493 -32.81 17.05 -39.16
C ILE A 493 -34.16 17.79 -39.07
N LYS A 494 -34.13 19.12 -39.11
CA LYS A 494 -35.36 19.94 -39.08
C LYS A 494 -36.22 19.63 -40.31
N THR A 495 -35.61 19.49 -41.47
CA THR A 495 -36.32 19.14 -42.72
C THR A 495 -36.91 17.74 -42.64
N LEU A 496 -36.19 16.74 -42.13
CA LEU A 496 -36.70 15.37 -41.91
C LEU A 496 -37.86 15.35 -40.90
N GLY A 497 -37.80 16.16 -39.81
CA GLY A 497 -38.88 16.36 -38.85
C GLY A 497 -40.13 16.96 -39.53
N ALA A 498 -39.97 18.00 -40.35
CA ALA A 498 -41.07 18.61 -41.09
C ALA A 498 -41.70 17.64 -42.11
N VAL A 499 -40.93 16.79 -42.77
CA VAL A 499 -41.44 15.71 -43.64
C VAL A 499 -42.21 14.69 -42.81
N ARG A 500 -41.72 14.28 -41.67
CA ARG A 500 -42.42 13.38 -40.72
C ARG A 500 -43.80 13.96 -40.36
N ASP A 501 -43.82 15.19 -39.91
CA ASP A 501 -45.03 15.87 -39.44
C ASP A 501 -46.07 16.04 -40.58
N PHE A 502 -45.58 16.31 -41.79
CA PHE A 502 -46.43 16.34 -42.98
C PHE A 502 -47.05 14.96 -43.30
N LEU A 503 -46.26 13.87 -43.29
CA LEU A 503 -46.72 12.53 -43.51
C LEU A 503 -47.66 12.05 -42.41
N ASP A 504 -47.40 12.44 -41.16
CA ASP A 504 -48.32 12.22 -40.03
C ASP A 504 -49.67 12.86 -40.28
N SER A 505 -49.69 14.13 -40.70
CA SER A 505 -50.95 14.86 -40.99
C SER A 505 -51.78 14.18 -42.07
N LEU A 506 -51.14 13.66 -43.12
CA LEU A 506 -51.83 12.91 -44.16
C LEU A 506 -52.44 11.58 -43.67
N ILE A 507 -51.77 10.86 -42.80
CA ILE A 507 -52.29 9.62 -42.23
C ILE A 507 -53.44 9.92 -41.24
N LEU A 508 -53.30 10.94 -40.44
CA LEU A 508 -54.30 11.35 -39.43
C LEU A 508 -55.63 11.85 -40.12
N CYS A 509 -55.55 12.47 -41.32
CA CYS A 509 -56.71 12.79 -42.10
C CYS A 509 -57.54 11.55 -42.48
N GLY A 510 -56.91 10.36 -42.54
CA GLY A 510 -57.56 9.07 -42.88
C GLY A 510 -57.94 8.24 -41.64
N GLU A 511 -57.44 8.56 -40.47
CA GLU A 511 -57.66 7.78 -39.25
C GLU A 511 -58.64 8.52 -38.29
N LYS A 512 -59.65 7.79 -37.75
CA LYS A 512 -60.60 8.33 -36.81
C LYS A 512 -60.05 8.52 -35.38
N THR A 513 -58.81 8.15 -35.10
CA THR A 513 -58.18 8.16 -33.77
C THR A 513 -57.10 9.22 -33.73
N LYS A 514 -57.12 10.09 -32.68
CA LYS A 514 -56.06 11.07 -32.41
C LYS A 514 -54.89 10.34 -31.73
N ALA A 515 -54.03 9.68 -32.51
CA ALA A 515 -52.78 9.12 -32.02
C ALA A 515 -51.64 10.10 -32.33
N ALA A 516 -50.86 10.48 -31.33
CA ALA A 516 -49.61 11.21 -31.51
C ALA A 516 -48.55 10.27 -32.12
N ASP A 517 -47.69 10.82 -32.94
CA ASP A 517 -46.53 10.12 -33.56
C ASP A 517 -46.89 8.85 -34.37
N VAL A 518 -47.48 9.04 -35.50
CA VAL A 518 -47.91 7.96 -36.40
C VAL A 518 -46.77 7.45 -37.27
N VAL A 519 -45.89 8.34 -37.72
CA VAL A 519 -44.64 8.08 -38.42
C VAL A 519 -43.48 8.28 -37.46
N LYS A 520 -42.66 7.30 -37.24
CA LYS A 520 -41.51 7.36 -36.33
C LYS A 520 -40.22 7.51 -37.09
N ILE A 521 -39.36 8.38 -36.62
CA ILE A 521 -37.95 8.39 -37.04
C ILE A 521 -37.28 7.23 -36.29
N HIS A 522 -36.77 6.27 -37.06
CA HIS A 522 -36.07 5.11 -36.53
C HIS A 522 -34.59 5.23 -36.80
N GLU A 523 -33.81 5.20 -35.76
CA GLU A 523 -32.35 5.21 -35.79
C GLU A 523 -31.83 3.83 -35.41
N THR A 524 -30.85 3.30 -36.13
CA THR A 524 -30.24 2.01 -35.88
C THR A 524 -28.84 2.19 -35.33
N GLU A 525 -28.37 1.21 -34.51
CA GLU A 525 -27.00 1.19 -33.93
C GLU A 525 -25.89 1.33 -35.02
N LYS A 526 -26.20 0.99 -36.29
CA LYS A 526 -25.28 1.16 -37.42
C LYS A 526 -25.37 2.56 -38.08
N GLY A 527 -26.04 3.50 -37.42
CA GLY A 527 -26.15 4.89 -37.87
C GLY A 527 -27.10 5.11 -39.02
N GLY A 528 -27.98 4.17 -39.32
CA GLY A 528 -29.03 4.35 -40.35
C GLY A 528 -30.24 5.10 -39.76
N ILE A 529 -30.69 6.14 -40.46
CA ILE A 529 -31.91 6.89 -40.11
C ILE A 529 -32.96 6.58 -41.16
N SER A 530 -34.19 6.27 -40.74
CA SER A 530 -35.32 6.00 -41.63
C SER A 530 -36.64 6.44 -41.02
N LEU A 531 -37.65 6.71 -41.88
CA LEU A 531 -39.02 6.95 -41.45
C LEU A 531 -39.79 5.63 -41.48
N GLN A 532 -40.44 5.25 -40.43
CA GLN A 532 -41.17 3.99 -40.31
C GLN A 532 -42.61 4.21 -39.85
N ALA A 533 -43.55 3.45 -40.41
CA ALA A 533 -44.89 3.36 -39.93
C ALA A 533 -45.44 1.93 -40.07
N THR A 534 -46.53 1.60 -39.39
CA THR A 534 -47.14 0.26 -39.49
C THR A 534 -47.68 0.00 -40.90
N LYS A 535 -47.71 -1.28 -41.33
CA LYS A 535 -48.21 -1.71 -42.65
C LYS A 535 -49.60 -1.16 -42.97
N ARG A 536 -50.51 -1.07 -41.99
CA ARG A 536 -51.80 -0.49 -42.12
C ARG A 536 -51.71 1.01 -42.44
N ARG A 537 -50.83 1.73 -41.70
CA ARG A 537 -50.71 3.20 -41.84
C ARG A 537 -50.00 3.59 -43.14
N THR A 538 -49.04 2.83 -43.59
CA THR A 538 -48.41 3.06 -44.93
C THR A 538 -49.39 2.83 -46.05
N LYS A 539 -50.34 1.89 -45.94
CA LYS A 539 -51.43 1.73 -46.90
C LYS A 539 -52.39 2.89 -46.91
N LEU A 540 -52.82 3.35 -45.74
CA LEU A 540 -53.62 4.58 -45.57
C LEU A 540 -52.94 5.79 -46.20
N LEU A 541 -51.66 5.99 -45.99
CA LEU A 541 -50.85 7.05 -46.60
C LEU A 541 -50.92 7.00 -48.11
N ALA A 542 -50.67 5.84 -48.69
CA ALA A 542 -50.73 5.64 -50.15
C ALA A 542 -52.14 5.94 -50.71
N ASP A 543 -53.20 5.52 -50.02
CA ASP A 543 -54.60 5.78 -50.44
C ASP A 543 -54.96 7.28 -50.33
N GLN A 544 -54.44 7.99 -49.26
CA GLN A 544 -54.70 9.43 -49.10
C GLN A 544 -53.97 10.27 -50.18
N ILE A 545 -52.72 9.94 -50.48
CA ILE A 545 -51.92 10.58 -51.53
C ILE A 545 -52.68 10.46 -52.92
N LYS A 546 -53.21 9.27 -53.23
CA LYS A 546 -54.00 9.05 -54.45
C LYS A 546 -55.33 9.83 -54.44
N ARG A 547 -56.03 9.88 -53.33
CA ARG A 547 -57.31 10.62 -53.19
C ARG A 547 -57.14 12.12 -53.29
N GLN A 548 -56.05 12.70 -52.78
CA GLN A 548 -55.82 14.13 -52.83
C GLN A 548 -55.08 14.60 -54.09
N GLY A 549 -54.62 13.67 -54.94
CA GLY A 549 -53.94 14.00 -56.21
C GLY A 549 -52.63 14.73 -56.04
N LEU A 550 -51.91 14.49 -54.89
CA LEU A 550 -50.66 15.17 -54.47
C LEU A 550 -49.48 14.50 -55.22
N ASP A 551 -48.84 15.24 -56.08
CA ASP A 551 -47.65 14.75 -56.80
C ASP A 551 -46.33 15.24 -56.23
N LYS A 552 -46.23 16.55 -55.95
CA LYS A 552 -45.05 17.20 -55.38
C LYS A 552 -45.44 18.15 -54.25
N VAL A 553 -44.72 18.09 -53.14
CA VAL A 553 -44.84 19.01 -52.00
C VAL A 553 -43.48 19.53 -51.62
N CYS A 554 -43.35 20.83 -51.48
CA CYS A 554 -42.12 21.45 -50.94
C CYS A 554 -42.33 21.70 -49.46
N ILE A 555 -41.45 21.12 -48.63
CA ILE A 555 -41.53 21.07 -47.16
C ILE A 555 -40.22 21.67 -46.57
N GLY A 556 -40.36 22.44 -45.49
CA GLY A 556 -39.24 23.00 -44.74
C GLY A 556 -38.68 24.30 -45.34
N ALA A 557 -37.78 24.95 -44.59
CA ALA A 557 -37.18 26.22 -44.93
C ALA A 557 -36.29 26.17 -46.19
N ASP A 558 -35.74 24.97 -46.49
CA ASP A 558 -34.85 24.73 -47.63
C ASP A 558 -35.63 24.29 -48.90
N ASN A 559 -36.93 24.42 -48.92
CA ASN A 559 -37.82 23.99 -50.04
C ASN A 559 -37.51 22.57 -50.54
N CYS A 560 -37.34 21.61 -49.60
CA CYS A 560 -37.18 20.21 -49.96
C CYS A 560 -38.42 19.71 -50.75
N CYS A 561 -38.30 19.54 -52.05
CA CYS A 561 -39.39 19.11 -52.87
C CYS A 561 -39.48 17.56 -52.86
N LEU A 562 -40.39 17.04 -52.03
CA LEU A 562 -40.69 15.61 -51.96
C LEU A 562 -41.67 15.20 -53.05
N SER A 563 -41.28 14.25 -53.91
CA SER A 563 -42.18 13.63 -54.86
C SER A 563 -42.93 12.48 -54.19
N LEU A 564 -44.22 12.69 -53.96
CA LEU A 564 -45.08 11.73 -53.25
C LEU A 564 -45.43 10.51 -54.15
N SER A 565 -45.38 10.68 -55.46
CA SER A 565 -45.57 9.61 -56.43
C SER A 565 -44.43 8.58 -56.44
N THR A 566 -43.23 8.94 -55.92
CA THR A 566 -42.05 8.08 -55.84
C THR A 566 -41.91 7.37 -54.50
N LEU A 567 -42.84 7.56 -53.53
CA LEU A 567 -42.78 6.87 -52.24
C LEU A 567 -42.96 5.36 -52.40
N THR A 568 -42.08 4.63 -51.78
CA THR A 568 -42.09 3.18 -51.65
C THR A 568 -42.13 2.74 -50.21
N TYR A 569 -42.65 1.56 -49.93
CA TYR A 569 -42.92 1.09 -48.58
C TYR A 569 -42.33 -0.31 -48.37
N PRO A 570 -41.00 -0.49 -48.43
CA PRO A 570 -40.38 -1.77 -48.16
C PRO A 570 -40.62 -2.21 -46.69
N THR A 571 -40.70 -3.52 -46.46
CA THR A 571 -40.89 -4.07 -45.13
C THR A 571 -39.58 -3.93 -44.32
N ALA A 572 -39.61 -3.18 -43.24
CA ALA A 572 -38.48 -2.99 -42.34
C ALA A 572 -38.42 -4.08 -41.25
N THR A 573 -39.55 -4.34 -40.58
CA THR A 573 -39.72 -5.39 -39.57
C THR A 573 -41.09 -6.03 -39.74
N GLY A 574 -41.40 -7.12 -39.13
CA GLY A 574 -42.65 -7.90 -39.35
C GLY A 574 -43.95 -7.06 -39.30
N ALA A 575 -43.99 -5.97 -38.55
CA ALA A 575 -45.17 -5.10 -38.36
C ALA A 575 -45.04 -3.72 -39.04
N ASN A 576 -43.84 -3.25 -39.34
CA ASN A 576 -43.57 -1.91 -39.87
C ASN A 576 -42.97 -1.92 -41.26
N ASN A 577 -43.33 -0.91 -42.02
CA ASN A 577 -42.74 -0.60 -43.33
C ASN A 577 -41.88 0.67 -43.18
N GLU A 578 -40.80 0.73 -43.92
CA GLU A 578 -40.02 1.96 -44.10
C GLU A 578 -40.68 2.83 -45.16
N ILE A 579 -40.71 4.15 -44.96
CA ILE A 579 -41.18 5.10 -45.95
C ILE A 579 -39.96 5.70 -46.61
N THR A 580 -39.76 5.41 -47.91
CA THR A 580 -38.54 5.83 -48.60
C THR A 580 -38.89 6.38 -50.02
N SER A 581 -38.06 7.30 -50.45
CA SER A 581 -37.99 7.84 -51.80
C SER A 581 -36.55 8.26 -52.09
N PRO A 582 -36.17 8.49 -53.39
CA PRO A 582 -34.83 9.00 -53.69
C PRO A 582 -34.42 10.24 -52.89
N GLN A 583 -35.35 11.17 -52.71
CA GLN A 583 -35.10 12.44 -51.95
C GLN A 583 -34.96 12.19 -50.45
N LEU A 584 -35.82 11.32 -49.87
CA LEU A 584 -35.72 10.94 -48.46
C LEU A 584 -34.42 10.16 -48.18
N SER A 585 -34.06 9.24 -49.06
CA SER A 585 -32.81 8.48 -48.94
C SER A 585 -31.58 9.40 -48.99
N GLU A 586 -31.59 10.41 -49.83
CA GLU A 586 -30.51 11.40 -49.91
C GLU A 586 -30.47 12.28 -48.66
N LEU A 587 -31.62 12.72 -48.15
CA LEU A 587 -31.73 13.47 -46.90
C LEU A 587 -31.18 12.67 -45.72
N CYS A 588 -31.64 11.44 -45.52
CA CYS A 588 -31.15 10.53 -44.48
C CYS A 588 -29.64 10.28 -44.63
N ARG A 589 -29.15 10.03 -45.86
CA ARG A 589 -27.72 9.87 -46.13
C ARG A 589 -26.92 11.12 -45.77
N SER A 590 -27.45 12.32 -46.10
CA SER A 590 -26.78 13.59 -45.77
C SER A 590 -26.66 13.80 -44.27
N ILE A 591 -27.68 13.39 -43.50
CA ILE A 591 -27.65 13.42 -42.02
C ILE A 591 -26.56 12.50 -41.51
N ILE A 592 -26.52 11.24 -41.97
CA ILE A 592 -25.52 10.25 -41.55
C ILE A 592 -24.09 10.74 -41.88
N VAL A 593 -23.85 11.21 -43.11
CA VAL A 593 -22.53 11.66 -43.56
C VAL A 593 -22.11 12.93 -42.82
N SER A 594 -23.01 13.89 -42.58
CA SER A 594 -22.68 15.07 -41.80
C SER A 594 -22.39 14.76 -40.35
N ASN A 595 -23.16 13.84 -39.72
CA ASN A 595 -22.89 13.38 -38.36
C ASN A 595 -21.51 12.72 -38.24
N GLN A 596 -21.15 11.82 -39.17
CA GLN A 596 -19.85 11.16 -39.17
C GLN A 596 -18.71 12.20 -39.32
N LYS A 597 -18.85 13.17 -40.23
CA LYS A 597 -17.85 14.24 -40.36
C LYS A 597 -17.73 15.13 -39.15
N ILE A 598 -18.85 15.43 -38.45
CA ILE A 598 -18.81 16.16 -37.19
C ILE A 598 -18.01 15.36 -36.16
N LYS A 599 -18.26 14.04 -36.00
CA LYS A 599 -17.50 13.17 -35.13
C LYS A 599 -16.01 13.18 -35.44
N ASP A 600 -15.64 13.06 -36.71
CA ASP A 600 -14.24 13.04 -37.14
C ASP A 600 -13.53 14.37 -36.81
N ILE A 601 -14.18 15.52 -37.04
CA ILE A 601 -13.60 16.85 -36.71
C ILE A 601 -13.54 17.08 -35.20
N VAL A 602 -14.56 16.67 -34.43
CA VAL A 602 -14.53 16.75 -32.98
C VAL A 602 -13.38 15.93 -32.42
N ALA A 603 -13.16 14.71 -32.91
CA ALA A 603 -12.05 13.88 -32.52
C ALA A 603 -10.69 14.51 -32.86
N GLN A 604 -10.58 15.14 -34.03
CA GLN A 604 -9.36 15.86 -34.44
C GLN A 604 -9.08 17.07 -33.52
N VAL A 605 -10.07 17.93 -33.26
CA VAL A 605 -9.94 19.07 -32.36
C VAL A 605 -9.53 18.62 -30.97
N TYR A 606 -10.13 17.53 -30.49
CA TYR A 606 -9.79 16.95 -29.20
C TYR A 606 -8.34 16.46 -29.15
N ALA A 607 -7.87 15.74 -30.16
CA ALA A 607 -6.50 15.26 -30.24
C ALA A 607 -5.49 16.42 -30.28
N GLU A 608 -5.75 17.44 -31.07
CA GLU A 608 -4.93 18.67 -31.16
C GLU A 608 -4.87 19.40 -29.80
N PHE A 609 -5.98 19.42 -29.07
CA PHE A 609 -6.04 20.03 -27.74
C PHE A 609 -5.24 19.20 -26.69
N VAL A 610 -5.39 17.87 -26.68
CA VAL A 610 -4.61 17.00 -25.77
C VAL A 610 -3.12 17.15 -26.05
N ASP A 611 -2.70 17.31 -27.30
CA ASP A 611 -1.31 17.58 -27.66
C ASP A 611 -0.80 18.91 -27.08
N LYS A 612 -1.61 19.98 -27.08
CA LYS A 612 -1.28 21.24 -26.41
C LYS A 612 -1.15 21.09 -24.89
N LEU A 613 -2.02 20.31 -24.26
CA LEU A 613 -1.93 20.04 -22.83
C LEU A 613 -0.64 19.30 -22.45
N ARG A 614 -0.08 18.48 -23.34
CA ARG A 614 1.20 17.80 -23.10
C ARG A 614 2.37 18.77 -22.95
N ASP A 615 2.31 19.93 -23.59
CA ASP A 615 3.34 20.97 -23.46
C ASP A 615 3.29 21.66 -22.08
N SER A 616 2.17 21.55 -21.37
CA SER A 616 1.98 22.04 -19.99
C SER A 616 2.41 21.03 -18.90
N GLU A 617 3.26 20.05 -19.21
CA GLU A 617 3.74 19.09 -18.23
C GLU A 617 4.40 19.71 -16.98
N PRO A 618 5.29 20.72 -17.10
CA PRO A 618 5.89 21.36 -15.93
C PRO A 618 4.83 21.97 -14.99
N GLU A 619 3.80 22.60 -15.54
CA GLU A 619 2.70 23.17 -14.78
C GLU A 619 1.88 22.07 -14.08
N PHE A 620 1.61 20.96 -14.74
CA PHE A 620 0.97 19.82 -14.09
C PHE A 620 1.81 19.26 -12.94
N GLN A 621 3.13 19.18 -13.07
CA GLN A 621 4.01 18.77 -11.97
C GLN A 621 3.96 19.74 -10.79
N GLN A 622 3.86 21.05 -11.05
CA GLN A 622 3.67 22.06 -10.01
C GLN A 622 2.33 21.88 -9.29
N LEU A 623 1.23 21.65 -10.01
CA LEU A 623 -0.10 21.39 -9.43
C LEU A 623 -0.13 20.10 -8.62
N ILE A 624 0.49 19.02 -9.11
CA ILE A 624 0.60 17.73 -8.42
C ILE A 624 1.40 17.89 -7.13
N HIS A 625 2.54 18.59 -7.19
CA HIS A 625 3.37 18.84 -6.01
C HIS A 625 2.58 19.62 -4.95
N PHE A 626 1.90 20.70 -5.36
CA PHE A 626 1.08 21.51 -4.47
C PHE A 626 -0.02 20.66 -3.80
N ALA A 627 -0.88 20.02 -4.59
CA ALA A 627 -2.01 19.24 -4.08
C ALA A 627 -1.57 18.07 -3.16
N THR A 628 -0.49 17.38 -3.54
CA THR A 628 0.09 16.29 -2.75
C THR A 628 0.64 16.79 -1.42
N THR A 629 1.38 17.91 -1.45
CA THR A 629 1.97 18.48 -0.23
C THR A 629 0.88 18.95 0.72
N MET A 630 -0.17 19.63 0.23
CA MET A 630 -1.29 20.05 1.05
C MET A 630 -2.01 18.86 1.69
N ASP A 631 -2.19 17.75 0.97
CA ASP A 631 -2.81 16.54 1.50
C ASP A 631 -1.93 15.84 2.55
N LEU A 632 -0.61 15.84 2.37
CA LEU A 632 0.33 15.30 3.36
C LEU A 632 0.31 16.14 4.66
N LEU A 633 0.33 17.47 4.54
CA LEU A 633 0.31 18.37 5.68
C LEU A 633 -0.98 18.24 6.48
N GLN A 634 -2.15 18.21 5.79
CA GLN A 634 -3.41 17.97 6.49
C GLN A 634 -3.45 16.60 7.17
N ASN A 635 -2.90 15.54 6.51
CA ASN A 635 -2.85 14.21 7.11
C ASN A 635 -2.02 14.20 8.40
N GLN A 636 -0.83 14.85 8.40
CA GLN A 636 0.04 14.95 9.58
C GLN A 636 -0.67 15.65 10.74
N CYS A 637 -1.29 16.80 10.48
CA CYS A 637 -2.03 17.55 11.49
C CYS A 637 -3.25 16.77 12.00
N HIS A 638 -3.99 16.13 11.08
CA HIS A 638 -5.16 15.32 11.45
C HIS A 638 -4.79 14.16 12.37
N ILE A 639 -3.75 13.38 12.06
CA ILE A 639 -3.33 12.26 12.92
C ILE A 639 -2.77 12.75 14.25
N ALA A 640 -2.01 13.86 14.26
CA ALA A 640 -1.49 14.45 15.48
C ALA A 640 -2.63 14.85 16.45
N THR A 641 -3.62 15.56 15.94
CA THR A 641 -4.79 16.03 16.71
C THR A 641 -5.70 14.87 17.13
N LYS A 642 -6.10 14.03 16.17
CA LYS A 642 -7.06 12.92 16.38
C LYS A 642 -6.55 11.89 17.38
N TYR A 643 -5.28 11.54 17.30
CA TYR A 643 -4.68 10.50 18.13
C TYR A 643 -3.91 11.06 19.34
N LYS A 644 -3.90 12.40 19.49
CA LYS A 644 -3.16 13.09 20.56
C LYS A 644 -1.70 12.66 20.61
N PHE A 645 -1.04 12.71 19.48
CA PHE A 645 0.39 12.43 19.36
C PHE A 645 1.18 13.68 19.68
N CYS A 646 2.39 13.51 20.21
CA CYS A 646 3.27 14.61 20.57
C CYS A 646 4.33 14.87 19.49
N ARG A 647 4.79 16.10 19.42
CA ARG A 647 5.94 16.51 18.61
C ARG A 647 7.23 15.89 19.15
N PRO A 648 8.01 15.16 18.32
CA PRO A 648 9.35 14.73 18.72
C PRO A 648 10.34 15.91 18.78
N THR A 649 11.33 15.80 19.66
CA THR A 649 12.45 16.73 19.77
C THR A 649 13.73 16.06 19.27
N ILE A 650 14.40 16.67 18.30
CA ILE A 650 15.68 16.18 17.78
C ILE A 650 16.79 16.83 18.62
N ALA A 651 17.61 15.99 19.26
CA ALA A 651 18.76 16.49 20.01
C ALA A 651 19.85 17.01 19.07
N SER A 652 20.34 18.22 19.35
CA SER A 652 21.45 18.83 18.62
C SER A 652 22.73 17.99 18.75
N ALA A 653 23.57 18.01 17.74
CA ALA A 653 24.89 17.42 17.78
C ALA A 653 25.77 18.31 18.67
N ASN A 654 25.84 18.03 19.96
CA ASN A 654 26.83 18.63 20.86
C ASN A 654 28.17 17.91 20.62
N GLU A 655 29.28 18.61 20.93
CA GLU A 655 30.66 18.19 20.69
C GLU A 655 31.04 16.80 21.28
N ASN A 656 30.18 16.21 22.13
CA ASN A 656 30.44 14.94 22.84
C ASN A 656 29.65 13.73 22.36
N GLY A 657 28.93 13.70 21.24
CA GLY A 657 28.24 12.50 20.89
C GLY A 657 27.65 12.42 19.48
N THR A 658 28.22 11.53 18.69
CA THR A 658 27.65 11.08 17.38
C THR A 658 26.60 9.98 17.53
N LYS A 659 26.52 9.33 18.68
CA LYS A 659 25.72 8.12 18.96
C LYS A 659 24.22 8.41 19.03
N SER A 660 23.41 7.53 18.47
CA SER A 660 21.94 7.64 18.53
C SER A 660 21.40 7.25 19.91
N PHE A 661 20.28 7.82 20.31
CA PHE A 661 19.57 7.56 21.54
C PHE A 661 18.09 7.93 21.42
N PHE A 662 17.27 7.50 22.37
CA PHE A 662 15.90 7.99 22.56
C PHE A 662 15.52 8.07 24.05
N ASP A 663 14.66 9.03 24.39
CA ASP A 663 13.96 9.18 25.67
C ASP A 663 12.48 9.44 25.39
N ALA A 664 11.66 8.43 25.59
CA ALA A 664 10.23 8.44 25.37
C ALA A 664 9.49 8.39 26.71
N ARG A 665 8.63 9.39 26.97
CA ARG A 665 7.75 9.45 28.13
C ARG A 665 6.32 9.19 27.73
N GLY A 666 5.62 8.40 28.53
CA GLY A 666 4.24 8.03 28.24
C GLY A 666 4.06 7.33 26.89
N LEU A 667 5.00 6.46 26.51
CA LEU A 667 4.97 5.71 25.26
C LEU A 667 3.76 4.77 25.20
N ARG A 668 3.01 4.82 24.09
CA ARG A 668 1.83 4.01 23.82
C ARG A 668 2.00 3.22 22.53
N HIS A 669 1.25 2.15 22.36
CA HIS A 669 1.20 1.41 21.09
C HIS A 669 -0.02 1.83 20.28
N CYS A 670 0.19 2.58 19.20
CA CYS A 670 -0.87 3.24 18.43
C CYS A 670 -1.95 2.28 17.87
N LEU A 671 -1.59 1.02 17.56
CA LEU A 671 -2.57 0.02 17.09
C LEU A 671 -3.34 -0.60 18.26
N ILE A 672 -2.63 -1.07 19.30
CA ILE A 672 -3.25 -1.81 20.40
C ILE A 672 -4.23 -0.92 21.18
N GLU A 673 -3.90 0.35 21.39
CA GLU A 673 -4.78 1.31 22.06
C GLU A 673 -6.12 1.55 21.30
N ARG A 674 -6.22 1.10 20.03
CA ARG A 674 -7.42 1.23 19.20
C ARG A 674 -8.12 -0.10 18.95
N LEU A 675 -7.42 -1.22 19.13
CA LEU A 675 -8.01 -2.56 19.03
C LEU A 675 -8.73 -2.98 20.30
N ASN A 676 -8.23 -2.52 21.47
CA ASN A 676 -8.83 -2.82 22.76
C ASN A 676 -9.72 -1.65 23.18
N GLU A 677 -11.03 -1.80 23.01
CA GLU A 677 -12.02 -0.81 23.46
C GLU A 677 -12.31 -0.94 24.95
N ASP A 678 -12.11 -2.14 25.52
CA ASP A 678 -12.46 -2.46 26.91
C ASP A 678 -11.34 -2.12 27.92
N GLU A 679 -10.08 -2.06 27.48
CA GLU A 679 -8.92 -1.80 28.36
C GLU A 679 -8.06 -0.65 27.83
N THR A 680 -7.77 0.31 28.72
CA THR A 680 -6.85 1.41 28.40
C THR A 680 -5.41 0.88 28.29
N TYR A 681 -4.71 1.22 27.20
CA TYR A 681 -3.29 0.88 27.05
C TYR A 681 -2.44 1.58 28.13
N VAL A 682 -1.60 0.81 28.81
CA VAL A 682 -0.74 1.33 29.88
C VAL A 682 0.51 1.95 29.27
N ALA A 683 0.61 3.28 29.33
CA ALA A 683 1.76 4.02 28.84
C ALA A 683 2.99 3.80 29.73
N ASN A 684 4.17 3.68 29.13
CA ASN A 684 5.45 3.48 29.83
C ASN A 684 6.51 4.52 29.46
N ASP A 685 7.43 4.77 30.38
CA ASP A 685 8.59 5.63 30.15
C ASP A 685 9.81 4.75 29.83
N VAL A 686 10.47 5.03 28.71
CA VAL A 686 11.63 4.26 28.24
C VAL A 686 12.69 5.23 27.73
N ALA A 687 13.87 5.21 28.35
CA ALA A 687 15.02 5.99 27.92
C ALA A 687 16.24 5.10 27.74
N LEU A 688 16.95 5.21 26.61
CA LEU A 688 18.17 4.49 26.31
C LEU A 688 19.19 5.39 25.60
N GLY A 689 20.38 5.47 26.17
CA GLY A 689 21.52 6.17 25.58
C GLY A 689 21.45 7.71 25.67
N SER A 690 20.46 8.29 26.39
CA SER A 690 20.38 9.75 26.61
C SER A 690 21.58 10.23 27.42
N GLY A 691 22.26 11.30 26.96
CA GLY A 691 23.34 11.96 27.70
C GLY A 691 22.79 12.95 28.72
N GLU A 692 23.68 13.46 29.58
CA GLU A 692 23.39 14.35 30.68
C GLU A 692 22.35 15.44 30.42
N GLY A 693 21.46 15.64 31.41
CA GLY A 693 20.82 16.91 31.66
C GLY A 693 19.34 17.09 31.46
N THR A 694 18.50 16.08 31.76
CA THR A 694 17.07 16.31 32.02
C THR A 694 16.54 15.41 33.14
N SER A 695 17.02 15.60 34.35
CA SER A 695 16.34 15.12 35.55
C SER A 695 15.47 16.25 36.11
N SER A 696 14.22 16.32 35.71
CA SER A 696 13.19 17.04 36.48
C SER A 696 12.24 16.01 37.07
N GLY A 697 12.46 15.72 38.33
CA GLY A 697 11.52 15.53 39.40
C GLY A 697 10.51 14.42 39.37
N SER A 698 10.75 13.31 40.04
CA SER A 698 9.91 12.88 41.19
C SER A 698 10.51 11.63 41.82
N GLY A 699 10.67 11.70 43.16
CA GLY A 699 11.38 10.82 44.07
C GLY A 699 11.17 9.31 43.87
N GLY A 700 12.28 8.61 43.66
CA GLY A 700 12.45 7.19 43.81
C GLY A 700 13.95 6.89 43.89
N ALA A 701 14.38 6.20 44.93
CA ALA A 701 15.77 5.93 45.25
C ALA A 701 16.57 5.39 44.08
N VAL A 702 17.56 6.16 43.65
CA VAL A 702 18.51 5.82 42.61
C VAL A 702 19.63 5.03 43.22
N VAL A 703 19.88 3.80 42.76
CA VAL A 703 21.16 3.13 42.95
C VAL A 703 22.19 3.92 42.12
N PRO A 704 23.31 4.37 42.69
CA PRO A 704 24.24 5.22 41.94
C PRO A 704 24.96 4.40 40.88
N VAL A 705 24.53 4.57 39.66
CA VAL A 705 25.35 4.36 38.46
C VAL A 705 26.30 5.55 38.39
N GLY A 706 27.60 5.32 38.25
CA GLY A 706 28.61 6.39 38.23
C GLY A 706 28.20 7.53 37.31
N GLU A 707 28.52 8.73 37.73
CA GLU A 707 28.14 10.02 37.14
C GLU A 707 28.21 9.99 35.60
N GLY A 708 27.07 10.15 34.92
CA GLY A 708 26.99 10.79 33.61
C GLY A 708 26.41 10.04 32.44
N GLU A 709 26.31 8.73 32.32
CA GLU A 709 25.84 8.08 31.08
C GLU A 709 24.66 7.14 31.33
N GLN A 710 23.50 7.40 30.67
CA GLN A 710 22.32 6.54 30.72
C GLN A 710 22.61 5.16 30.05
N PRO A 711 21.93 4.07 30.47
CA PRO A 711 22.13 2.74 29.89
C PRO A 711 21.77 2.75 28.40
N ARG A 712 22.56 2.06 27.58
CA ARG A 712 22.34 1.89 26.16
C ARG A 712 21.61 0.57 25.82
N GLY A 713 21.74 -0.42 26.72
CA GLY A 713 21.07 -1.69 26.61
C GLY A 713 19.99 -1.85 27.67
N MET A 714 18.91 -2.55 27.36
CA MET A 714 17.84 -2.90 28.30
C MET A 714 17.42 -4.35 28.11
N LEU A 715 17.37 -5.11 29.21
CA LEU A 715 16.68 -6.40 29.25
C LEU A 715 15.33 -6.24 29.93
N ILE A 716 14.27 -6.71 29.27
CA ILE A 716 12.91 -6.69 29.81
C ILE A 716 12.49 -8.09 30.19
N TYR A 717 12.22 -8.28 31.49
CA TYR A 717 11.69 -9.51 32.04
C TYR A 717 10.16 -9.45 32.19
N GLY A 718 9.53 -10.59 32.24
CA GLY A 718 8.10 -10.72 32.49
C GLY A 718 7.52 -11.98 31.86
N THR A 719 6.34 -12.36 32.31
CA THR A 719 5.60 -13.54 31.78
C THR A 719 5.16 -13.32 30.36
N ASN A 720 4.76 -14.41 29.69
CA ASN A 720 4.07 -14.29 28.41
C ASN A 720 2.75 -13.52 28.61
N ALA A 721 2.30 -12.80 27.59
CA ALA A 721 1.11 -11.95 27.59
C ALA A 721 1.16 -10.68 28.49
N VAL A 722 2.25 -10.39 29.23
CA VAL A 722 2.36 -9.15 30.02
C VAL A 722 2.54 -7.89 29.15
N GLY A 723 2.92 -8.04 27.89
CA GLY A 723 3.07 -6.93 26.95
C GLY A 723 4.51 -6.56 26.59
N LYS A 724 5.50 -7.44 26.82
CA LYS A 724 6.92 -7.22 26.44
C LYS A 724 7.05 -6.91 24.94
N THR A 725 6.52 -7.79 24.10
CA THR A 725 6.53 -7.66 22.64
C THR A 725 5.83 -6.37 22.19
N SER A 726 4.71 -6.02 22.82
CA SER A 726 3.96 -4.81 22.51
C SER A 726 4.77 -3.54 22.81
N LEU A 727 5.52 -3.51 23.92
CA LEU A 727 6.39 -2.39 24.28
C LEU A 727 7.56 -2.25 23.28
N ILE A 728 8.20 -3.37 22.91
CA ILE A 728 9.27 -3.39 21.89
C ILE A 728 8.78 -2.84 20.56
N ARG A 729 7.61 -3.29 20.11
CA ARG A 729 6.97 -2.79 18.87
C ARG A 729 6.64 -1.31 18.97
N ALA A 730 6.10 -0.85 20.09
CA ALA A 730 5.77 0.56 20.30
C ALA A 730 7.00 1.47 20.15
N ILE A 731 8.17 1.06 20.64
CA ILE A 731 9.43 1.80 20.47
C ILE A 731 9.81 1.88 18.99
N GLY A 732 9.84 0.74 18.29
CA GLY A 732 10.18 0.70 16.87
C GLY A 732 9.24 1.56 16.01
N ILE A 733 7.93 1.47 16.26
CA ILE A 733 6.92 2.28 15.58
C ILE A 733 7.14 3.77 15.86
N ALA A 734 7.37 4.16 17.11
CA ALA A 734 7.57 5.56 17.47
C ALA A 734 8.80 6.17 16.78
N ILE A 735 9.93 5.43 16.71
CA ILE A 735 11.14 5.89 16.00
C ILE A 735 10.91 5.99 14.49
N ILE A 736 10.25 4.99 13.87
CA ILE A 736 9.90 5.05 12.43
C ILE A 736 9.01 6.26 12.15
N MET A 737 7.97 6.49 12.96
CA MET A 737 7.09 7.65 12.82
C MET A 737 7.87 8.97 12.98
N ALA A 738 8.70 9.09 14.01
CA ALA A 738 9.52 10.26 14.22
C ALA A 738 10.43 10.53 13.00
N GLN A 739 11.15 9.51 12.51
CA GLN A 739 12.04 9.69 11.37
C GLN A 739 11.31 9.82 10.03
N ALA A 740 10.04 9.45 9.98
CA ALA A 740 9.15 9.82 8.87
C ALA A 740 8.64 11.28 8.98
N GLY A 741 9.05 12.05 10.00
CA GLY A 741 8.64 13.43 10.22
C GLY A 741 7.21 13.56 10.76
N LEU A 742 6.72 12.53 11.44
CA LEU A 742 5.37 12.48 12.03
C LEU A 742 5.43 12.69 13.53
N TYR A 743 4.32 13.14 14.12
CA TYR A 743 4.14 13.12 15.58
C TYR A 743 3.98 11.67 16.06
N VAL A 744 4.29 11.43 17.34
CA VAL A 744 4.47 10.08 17.89
C VAL A 744 3.53 9.80 19.07
N PRO A 745 3.17 8.53 19.32
CA PRO A 745 2.26 8.13 20.40
C PRO A 745 2.95 8.18 21.79
N CYS A 746 3.46 9.33 22.15
CA CYS A 746 4.14 9.59 23.41
C CYS A 746 3.55 10.85 24.08
N SER A 747 3.91 11.08 25.36
CA SER A 747 3.73 12.40 26.00
C SER A 747 4.89 13.33 25.63
N SER A 748 6.10 12.79 25.51
CA SER A 748 7.26 13.47 24.92
C SER A 748 8.23 12.44 24.36
N LEU A 749 8.95 12.80 23.31
CA LEU A 749 10.04 12.01 22.72
C LEU A 749 11.20 12.93 22.40
N THR A 750 12.37 12.66 23.00
CA THR A 750 13.64 13.28 22.59
C THR A 750 14.53 12.19 22.01
N PHE A 751 15.08 12.41 20.83
CA PHE A 751 15.89 11.40 20.18
C PHE A 751 16.98 12.00 19.30
N ARG A 752 17.98 11.18 18.97
CA ARG A 752 18.94 11.44 17.89
C ARG A 752 18.73 10.37 16.81
N PRO A 753 18.67 10.76 15.51
CA PRO A 753 18.28 9.86 14.43
C PRO A 753 19.12 8.60 14.35
N TYR A 754 18.46 7.47 14.16
CA TYR A 754 19.05 6.18 13.90
C TYR A 754 19.28 6.00 12.40
N THR A 755 20.37 5.31 12.05
CA THR A 755 20.65 4.93 10.64
C THR A 755 20.07 3.57 10.28
N THR A 756 19.89 2.70 11.28
CA THR A 756 19.41 1.34 11.07
C THR A 756 18.54 0.87 12.23
N ILE A 757 17.45 0.17 11.92
CA ILE A 757 16.67 -0.62 12.88
C ILE A 757 16.81 -2.09 12.52
N PHE A 758 17.16 -2.91 13.51
CA PHE A 758 17.12 -4.36 13.45
C PHE A 758 16.04 -4.88 14.37
N THR A 759 15.20 -5.76 13.87
CA THR A 759 14.18 -6.42 14.67
C THR A 759 14.40 -7.92 14.70
N ARG A 760 14.10 -8.54 15.84
CA ARG A 760 13.95 -9.98 16.00
C ARG A 760 12.80 -10.22 16.96
N ILE A 761 11.58 -10.24 16.43
CA ILE A 761 10.36 -10.41 17.20
C ILE A 761 9.72 -11.74 16.78
N LEU A 762 9.48 -12.63 17.72
CA LEU A 762 8.84 -13.93 17.50
C LEU A 762 7.47 -13.78 16.84
N GLY A 763 7.16 -14.59 15.83
CA GLY A 763 5.85 -14.62 15.19
C GLY A 763 5.85 -15.02 13.71
N ASN A 764 7.02 -15.11 13.07
CA ASN A 764 7.12 -15.54 11.66
C ASN A 764 7.82 -16.89 11.52
N ASP A 765 7.43 -17.87 12.34
CA ASP A 765 7.77 -19.28 12.10
C ASP A 765 7.02 -19.74 10.84
N ASN A 766 7.58 -19.41 9.71
CA ASN A 766 7.02 -19.85 8.43
C ASN A 766 7.43 -21.32 8.23
N LEU A 767 6.60 -22.22 8.73
CA LEU A 767 6.73 -23.69 8.60
C LEU A 767 6.97 -24.14 7.15
N PHE A 768 6.62 -23.29 6.18
CA PHE A 768 6.83 -23.54 4.76
C PHE A 768 8.26 -23.28 4.25
N LYS A 769 9.14 -22.64 5.02
CA LYS A 769 10.49 -22.31 4.57
C LYS A 769 11.52 -23.43 4.79
N GLY A 770 11.17 -24.52 5.48
CA GLY A 770 12.03 -25.71 5.68
C GLY A 770 13.32 -25.46 6.47
N LEU A 771 13.47 -24.27 7.06
CA LEU A 771 14.56 -23.95 7.97
C LEU A 771 14.08 -24.08 9.42
N SER A 772 14.95 -24.57 10.30
CA SER A 772 14.63 -24.56 11.72
C SER A 772 14.57 -23.11 12.23
N THR A 773 13.69 -22.84 13.17
CA THR A 773 13.54 -21.54 13.86
C THR A 773 14.91 -21.01 14.30
N PHE A 774 15.73 -21.85 14.84
CA PHE A 774 17.08 -21.51 15.28
C PHE A 774 18.01 -21.06 14.14
N GLN A 775 17.93 -21.66 12.96
CA GLN A 775 18.75 -21.24 11.81
C GLN A 775 18.35 -19.83 11.33
N VAL A 776 17.06 -19.52 11.34
CA VAL A 776 16.56 -18.17 11.02
C VAL A 776 17.09 -17.17 12.04
N GLU A 777 16.96 -17.48 13.35
CA GLU A 777 17.47 -16.65 14.43
C GLU A 777 18.96 -16.36 14.30
N MET A 778 19.78 -17.36 14.02
CA MET A 778 21.21 -17.19 13.87
C MET A 778 21.59 -16.41 12.62
N SER A 779 20.82 -16.50 11.57
CA SER A 779 21.01 -15.68 10.35
C SER A 779 20.72 -14.20 10.64
N GLU A 780 19.65 -13.90 11.36
CA GLU A 780 19.29 -12.53 11.77
C GLU A 780 20.32 -11.96 12.76
N LEU A 781 20.71 -12.75 13.76
CA LEU A 781 21.74 -12.36 14.71
C LEU A 781 23.10 -12.07 14.01
N ARG A 782 23.48 -12.88 13.04
CA ARG A 782 24.71 -12.66 12.25
C ARG A 782 24.69 -11.28 11.57
N ILE A 783 23.58 -10.87 10.97
CA ILE A 783 23.47 -9.55 10.33
C ILE A 783 23.57 -8.44 11.38
N ILE A 784 22.88 -8.60 12.51
CA ILE A 784 22.96 -7.65 13.63
C ILE A 784 24.44 -7.48 14.07
N LEU A 785 25.12 -8.57 14.35
CA LEU A 785 26.51 -8.54 14.85
C LEU A 785 27.50 -7.92 13.84
N ARG A 786 27.22 -7.99 12.54
CA ARG A 786 28.09 -7.45 11.50
C ARG A 786 27.80 -5.99 11.12
N MET A 787 26.53 -5.61 11.11
CA MET A 787 26.11 -4.33 10.56
C MET A 787 25.72 -3.30 11.64
N ALA A 788 25.59 -3.72 12.89
CA ALA A 788 25.25 -2.81 13.97
C ALA A 788 26.36 -1.76 14.18
N THR A 789 25.96 -0.51 14.30
CA THR A 789 26.83 0.63 14.61
C THR A 789 26.31 1.33 15.87
N ASP A 790 27.02 2.32 16.36
CA ASP A 790 26.58 3.16 17.49
C ASP A 790 25.33 4.02 17.18
N ARG A 791 24.89 4.01 15.91
CA ARG A 791 23.67 4.65 15.42
C ARG A 791 22.56 3.65 15.06
N SER A 792 22.68 2.40 15.51
CA SER A 792 21.68 1.35 15.29
C SER A 792 20.78 1.16 16.51
N LEU A 793 19.50 0.84 16.25
CA LEU A 793 18.51 0.39 17.25
C LEU A 793 18.23 -1.09 17.04
N ILE A 794 18.44 -1.92 18.04
CA ILE A 794 18.17 -3.36 18.01
C ILE A 794 17.00 -3.67 18.95
N LEU A 795 15.99 -4.34 18.43
CA LEU A 795 14.76 -4.71 19.10
C LEU A 795 14.56 -6.24 19.00
N GLY A 796 14.73 -6.94 20.10
CA GLY A 796 14.65 -8.40 20.12
C GLY A 796 13.64 -8.94 21.13
N ASP A 797 13.00 -10.04 20.79
CA ASP A 797 12.08 -10.78 21.68
C ASP A 797 12.48 -12.25 21.69
N GLU A 798 12.77 -12.77 22.89
CA GLU A 798 13.06 -14.19 23.15
C GLU A 798 14.14 -14.81 22.23
N LEU A 799 15.27 -14.09 22.02
CA LEU A 799 16.37 -14.56 21.19
C LEU A 799 16.93 -15.89 21.70
N CYS A 800 17.23 -16.80 20.81
CA CYS A 800 17.75 -18.16 21.03
C CYS A 800 16.75 -19.13 21.70
N SER A 801 15.45 -18.91 21.56
CA SER A 801 14.42 -19.81 22.10
C SER A 801 14.38 -21.19 21.41
N GLY A 802 14.95 -21.32 20.22
CA GLY A 802 14.90 -22.52 19.38
C GLY A 802 16.01 -23.57 19.62
N THR A 803 16.83 -23.46 20.70
CA THR A 803 17.93 -24.40 21.00
C THR A 803 17.96 -24.79 22.48
N GLU A 804 18.90 -25.66 22.84
CA GLU A 804 19.12 -26.03 24.22
C GLU A 804 19.53 -24.85 25.12
N MET A 805 19.16 -24.86 26.39
CA MET A 805 19.27 -23.72 27.30
C MET A 805 20.72 -23.21 27.47
N ASP A 806 21.69 -24.10 27.62
CA ASP A 806 23.09 -23.72 27.86
C ASP A 806 23.70 -23.01 26.65
N SER A 807 23.43 -23.51 25.44
CA SER A 807 23.85 -22.86 24.18
C SER A 807 23.12 -21.55 23.98
N ALA A 808 21.81 -21.51 24.27
CA ALA A 808 20.98 -20.30 24.15
C ALA A 808 21.53 -19.17 25.03
N VAL A 809 21.76 -19.46 26.31
CA VAL A 809 22.32 -18.50 27.27
C VAL A 809 23.69 -18.01 26.83
N SER A 810 24.58 -18.94 26.42
CA SER A 810 25.94 -18.58 26.01
C SER A 810 25.96 -17.66 24.78
N ILE A 811 25.15 -17.97 23.75
CA ILE A 811 25.03 -17.15 22.53
C ILE A 811 24.43 -15.78 22.86
N PHE A 812 23.37 -15.76 23.70
CA PHE A 812 22.71 -14.53 24.10
C PHE A 812 23.66 -13.59 24.87
N VAL A 813 24.37 -14.10 25.89
CA VAL A 813 25.33 -13.31 26.68
C VAL A 813 26.47 -12.79 25.79
N ALA A 814 27.02 -13.62 24.91
CA ALA A 814 28.04 -13.20 23.94
C ALA A 814 27.54 -12.10 22.98
N GLY A 815 26.27 -12.22 22.53
CA GLY A 815 25.60 -11.20 21.74
C GLY A 815 25.47 -9.87 22.48
N LEU A 816 24.99 -9.89 23.73
CA LEU A 816 24.89 -8.70 24.58
C LEU A 816 26.24 -8.01 24.78
N ALA A 817 27.30 -8.79 25.07
CA ALA A 817 28.65 -8.26 25.25
C ALA A 817 29.19 -7.60 23.97
N HIS A 818 28.89 -8.19 22.79
CA HIS A 818 29.24 -7.60 21.51
C HIS A 818 28.52 -6.26 21.28
N LEU A 819 27.20 -6.22 21.44
CA LEU A 819 26.38 -4.99 21.23
C LEU A 819 26.77 -3.89 22.21
N HIS A 820 27.07 -4.24 23.45
CA HIS A 820 27.59 -3.31 24.46
C HIS A 820 28.92 -2.67 24.02
N ARG A 821 29.84 -3.48 23.43
CA ARG A 821 31.11 -3.02 22.89
C ARG A 821 30.93 -2.09 21.69
N VAL A 822 30.02 -2.41 20.78
CA VAL A 822 29.67 -1.55 19.63
C VAL A 822 29.09 -0.22 20.11
N GLY A 823 28.41 -0.21 21.24
CA GLY A 823 27.79 0.99 21.81
C GLY A 823 26.49 1.40 21.13
N CYS A 824 25.83 0.46 20.46
CA CYS A 824 24.49 0.66 19.89
C CYS A 824 23.41 0.71 20.98
N THR A 825 22.20 1.13 20.60
CA THR A 825 21.02 1.05 21.46
C THR A 825 20.33 -0.28 21.24
N PHE A 826 20.12 -1.07 22.29
CA PHE A 826 19.45 -2.37 22.17
C PHE A 826 18.47 -2.65 23.31
N LEU A 827 17.41 -3.38 22.98
CA LEU A 827 16.38 -3.80 23.91
C LEU A 827 15.96 -5.23 23.59
N PHE A 828 16.08 -6.13 24.57
CA PHE A 828 15.68 -7.52 24.44
C PHE A 828 14.68 -7.91 25.53
N ALA A 829 13.59 -8.54 25.14
CA ALA A 829 12.75 -9.27 26.08
C ALA A 829 13.30 -10.69 26.27
N THR A 830 13.29 -11.17 27.50
CA THR A 830 13.79 -12.51 27.86
C THR A 830 13.10 -13.04 29.09
N HIS A 831 13.06 -14.35 29.25
CA HIS A 831 12.75 -15.03 30.51
C HIS A 831 13.94 -15.78 31.11
N MET A 832 15.11 -15.63 30.55
CA MET A 832 16.34 -16.24 31.06
C MET A 832 16.82 -15.48 32.29
N HIS A 833 16.19 -15.70 33.48
CA HIS A 833 16.60 -15.05 34.75
C HIS A 833 17.99 -15.50 35.22
N GLU A 834 18.46 -16.63 34.75
CA GLU A 834 19.77 -17.22 35.12
C GLU A 834 20.92 -16.31 34.72
N ILE A 835 20.80 -15.57 33.61
CA ILE A 835 21.87 -14.68 33.11
C ILE A 835 22.24 -13.57 34.10
N ASN A 836 21.37 -13.24 35.04
CA ASN A 836 21.65 -12.23 36.08
C ASN A 836 22.79 -12.68 37.01
N GLY A 837 23.06 -13.98 37.06
CA GLY A 837 24.13 -14.57 37.84
C GLY A 837 25.51 -14.56 37.16
N TYR A 838 25.56 -14.30 35.83
CA TYR A 838 26.79 -14.36 35.04
C TYR A 838 27.63 -13.10 35.25
N ASP A 839 28.92 -13.28 35.52
CA ASP A 839 29.84 -12.16 35.72
C ASP A 839 30.01 -11.32 34.46
N GLU A 840 29.96 -11.96 33.29
CA GLU A 840 30.00 -11.29 31.99
C GLU A 840 28.84 -10.27 31.83
N VAL A 841 27.66 -10.59 32.34
CA VAL A 841 26.48 -9.70 32.28
C VAL A 841 26.61 -8.59 33.30
N ARG A 842 27.15 -8.84 34.50
CA ARG A 842 27.39 -7.84 35.54
C ARG A 842 28.42 -6.79 35.12
N LEU A 843 29.37 -7.16 34.26
CA LEU A 843 30.37 -6.25 33.68
C LEU A 843 29.81 -5.29 32.63
N LEU A 844 28.57 -5.49 32.12
CA LEU A 844 27.95 -4.62 31.15
C LEU A 844 27.35 -3.37 31.81
N THR A 845 28.20 -2.44 32.19
CA THR A 845 27.85 -1.24 32.97
C THR A 845 26.84 -0.30 32.32
N LYS A 846 26.71 -0.36 30.95
CA LYS A 846 25.76 0.45 30.18
C LYS A 846 24.49 -0.33 29.82
N MET A 847 24.14 -1.34 30.61
CA MET A 847 22.91 -2.12 30.45
C MET A 847 22.08 -2.07 31.73
N CYS A 848 20.77 -1.93 31.60
CA CYS A 848 19.83 -2.01 32.72
C CYS A 848 18.88 -3.20 32.55
N MET A 849 18.35 -3.65 33.65
CA MET A 849 17.34 -4.70 33.70
C MET A 849 16.05 -4.12 34.24
N LYS A 850 14.95 -4.40 33.54
CA LYS A 850 13.62 -3.96 33.92
C LYS A 850 12.61 -5.10 33.76
N HIS A 851 11.47 -4.99 34.39
CA HIS A 851 10.39 -5.95 34.25
C HIS A 851 9.04 -5.24 34.11
N LEU A 852 8.08 -5.89 33.45
CA LEU A 852 6.70 -5.43 33.43
C LEU A 852 5.96 -6.01 34.65
N THR A 853 5.34 -5.14 35.44
CA THR A 853 4.72 -5.52 36.71
C THR A 853 3.43 -6.30 36.50
N VAL A 854 3.33 -7.38 37.28
CA VAL A 854 2.14 -8.23 37.40
C VAL A 854 1.81 -8.37 38.88
N VAL A 855 0.56 -8.23 39.23
CA VAL A 855 0.09 -8.38 40.62
C VAL A 855 -0.97 -9.49 40.65
N TYR A 856 -0.82 -10.42 41.58
CA TYR A 856 -1.84 -11.44 41.78
C TYR A 856 -2.92 -10.93 42.73
N ASP A 857 -4.16 -10.82 42.27
CA ASP A 857 -5.30 -10.42 43.10
C ASP A 857 -5.90 -11.68 43.74
N LYS A 858 -5.65 -11.85 45.00
CA LYS A 858 -6.16 -12.98 45.78
C LYS A 858 -7.67 -12.99 45.96
N ALA A 859 -8.34 -11.84 45.91
CA ALA A 859 -9.79 -11.76 46.08
C ALA A 859 -10.52 -12.24 44.84
N ARG A 860 -9.90 -12.07 43.67
CA ARG A 860 -10.45 -12.50 42.38
C ARG A 860 -9.80 -13.78 41.85
N ASP A 861 -8.80 -14.31 42.52
CA ASP A 861 -7.97 -15.44 42.10
C ASP A 861 -7.44 -15.26 40.67
N ALA A 862 -6.98 -14.06 40.37
CA ALA A 862 -6.59 -13.65 39.00
C ALA A 862 -5.28 -12.84 39.01
N LEU A 863 -4.52 -12.97 37.93
CA LEU A 863 -3.38 -12.10 37.65
C LEU A 863 -3.84 -10.78 37.07
N ILE A 864 -3.49 -9.68 37.73
CA ILE A 864 -3.69 -8.33 37.22
C ILE A 864 -2.39 -7.87 36.56
N TYR A 865 -2.42 -7.68 35.27
CA TYR A 865 -1.28 -7.19 34.51
C TYR A 865 -1.24 -5.66 34.57
N ASN A 866 -0.52 -5.10 35.55
CA ASN A 866 -0.34 -3.66 35.64
C ASN A 866 0.45 -3.08 34.45
N ARG A 867 1.26 -3.91 33.80
CA ARG A 867 2.01 -3.58 32.57
C ARG A 867 2.91 -2.34 32.70
N LYS A 868 3.25 -1.91 33.91
CA LYS A 868 4.20 -0.82 34.20
C LYS A 868 5.61 -1.34 34.26
N LEU A 869 6.53 -0.62 33.63
CA LEU A 869 7.95 -0.91 33.64
C LEU A 869 8.54 -0.54 35.00
N ALA A 870 9.20 -1.49 35.66
CA ALA A 870 9.87 -1.31 36.93
C ALA A 870 11.32 -1.81 36.87
N ASP A 871 12.16 -1.31 37.75
CA ASP A 871 13.58 -1.66 37.80
C ASP A 871 13.82 -3.08 38.31
N GLY A 872 14.90 -3.69 37.81
CA GLY A 872 15.31 -5.04 38.12
C GLY A 872 14.61 -6.15 37.30
N PRO A 873 15.07 -7.39 37.46
CA PRO A 873 14.54 -8.53 36.65
C PRO A 873 13.16 -9.01 37.10
N GLY A 874 12.61 -8.49 38.21
CA GLY A 874 11.33 -8.97 38.73
C GLY A 874 11.41 -10.39 39.33
N ALA A 875 10.27 -10.94 39.67
CA ALA A 875 10.21 -12.32 40.22
C ALA A 875 10.36 -13.35 39.09
N SER A 876 11.13 -14.39 39.35
CA SER A 876 11.48 -15.44 38.36
C SER A 876 10.42 -16.50 38.13
N MET A 877 9.29 -16.50 38.85
CA MET A 877 8.35 -17.62 38.87
C MET A 877 6.90 -17.16 38.77
N TYR A 878 6.37 -17.12 37.54
CA TYR A 878 4.94 -16.85 37.29
C TYR A 878 4.21 -17.96 36.51
N GLY A 879 4.91 -19.02 36.09
CA GLY A 879 4.31 -20.07 35.25
C GLY A 879 3.12 -20.79 35.90
N LEU A 880 3.25 -21.19 37.15
CA LEU A 880 2.18 -21.87 37.91
C LEU A 880 1.05 -20.90 38.29
N GLU A 881 1.36 -19.63 38.52
CA GLU A 881 0.40 -18.57 38.80
C GLU A 881 -0.47 -18.28 37.56
N VAL A 882 0.14 -18.30 36.37
CA VAL A 882 -0.63 -18.25 35.11
C VAL A 882 -1.53 -19.46 34.96
N CYS A 883 -1.00 -20.68 35.24
CA CYS A 883 -1.81 -21.91 35.20
C CYS A 883 -2.99 -21.85 36.18
N LYS A 884 -2.78 -21.27 37.37
CA LYS A 884 -3.84 -21.06 38.35
C LYS A 884 -4.88 -20.06 37.85
N SER A 885 -4.46 -18.93 37.31
CA SER A 885 -5.39 -17.95 36.73
C SER A 885 -6.19 -18.47 35.53
N LEU A 886 -5.72 -19.54 34.88
CA LEU A 886 -6.42 -20.26 33.81
C LEU A 886 -7.31 -21.39 34.37
N HIS A 887 -7.47 -21.49 35.73
CA HIS A 887 -8.30 -22.47 36.41
C HIS A 887 -7.91 -23.92 36.10
N LEU A 888 -6.61 -24.25 35.97
CA LEU A 888 -6.15 -25.62 35.92
C LEU A 888 -6.47 -26.34 37.26
N PRO A 889 -6.73 -27.69 37.27
CA PRO A 889 -7.10 -28.41 38.47
C PRO A 889 -6.12 -28.21 39.62
N ASP A 890 -6.64 -27.93 40.83
CA ASP A 890 -5.82 -27.67 42.02
C ASP A 890 -4.84 -28.80 42.34
N ALA A 891 -5.27 -30.05 42.24
CA ALA A 891 -4.41 -31.22 42.44
C ALA A 891 -3.22 -31.26 41.47
N PHE A 892 -3.41 -30.83 40.22
CA PHE A 892 -2.33 -30.70 39.24
C PHE A 892 -1.35 -29.58 39.63
N LEU A 893 -1.87 -28.43 40.04
CA LEU A 893 -1.06 -27.28 40.46
C LEU A 893 -0.25 -27.59 41.73
N GLU A 894 -0.86 -28.28 42.71
CA GLU A 894 -0.16 -28.71 43.95
C GLU A 894 0.96 -29.70 43.63
N PHE A 895 0.70 -30.69 42.77
CA PHE A 895 1.73 -31.63 42.33
C PHE A 895 2.84 -30.95 41.54
N ALA A 896 2.51 -30.08 40.59
CA ALA A 896 3.48 -29.32 39.80
C ALA A 896 4.35 -28.43 40.71
N ASN A 897 3.75 -27.80 41.74
CA ASN A 897 4.51 -27.00 42.71
C ASN A 897 5.41 -27.90 43.58
N ALA A 898 4.93 -29.07 44.00
CA ALA A 898 5.76 -30.02 44.74
C ALA A 898 6.95 -30.54 43.92
N VAL A 899 6.77 -30.80 42.64
CA VAL A 899 7.87 -31.16 41.71
C VAL A 899 8.86 -29.99 41.60
N ARG A 900 8.36 -28.79 41.43
CA ARG A 900 9.19 -27.56 41.33
C ARG A 900 10.07 -27.42 42.55
N LEU A 901 9.53 -27.61 43.77
CA LEU A 901 10.26 -27.48 45.03
C LEU A 901 11.30 -28.57 45.26
N ARG A 902 11.09 -29.79 44.72
CA ARG A 902 12.03 -30.90 44.89
C ARG A 902 13.30 -30.80 44.06
N HIS A 903 13.21 -30.21 42.90
CA HIS A 903 14.27 -30.23 41.87
C HIS A 903 15.05 -28.92 41.77
N ARG A 904 14.80 -27.94 42.63
CA ARG A 904 15.59 -26.70 42.71
C ARG A 904 16.53 -26.68 43.92
N ALA A 905 17.75 -26.21 43.70
CA ALA A 905 18.63 -25.76 44.76
C ALA A 905 17.95 -24.64 45.59
N PRO A 906 18.27 -24.43 46.86
CA PRO A 906 17.55 -23.49 47.73
C PRO A 906 17.47 -22.13 47.07
N PRO A 907 16.29 -21.62 46.76
CA PRO A 907 16.12 -20.42 46.00
C PRO A 907 16.28 -19.17 46.88
N SER A 908 16.85 -18.13 46.31
CA SER A 908 16.69 -16.75 46.78
C SER A 908 15.27 -16.20 46.61
N ASP A 909 14.43 -16.84 45.73
CA ASP A 909 13.06 -16.39 45.42
C ASP A 909 12.05 -17.54 45.58
N ILE A 910 11.22 -17.49 46.61
CA ILE A 910 10.10 -18.37 46.84
C ILE A 910 8.86 -17.76 46.16
N GLY A 911 8.23 -18.51 45.23
CA GLY A 911 7.05 -18.04 44.49
C GLY A 911 5.84 -17.73 45.36
N ILE A 912 4.97 -16.86 44.88
CA ILE A 912 3.80 -16.34 45.64
C ILE A 912 2.84 -17.45 46.13
N LEU A 913 2.74 -18.57 45.41
CA LEU A 913 1.87 -19.69 45.74
C LEU A 913 2.28 -20.50 46.96
N SER A 914 3.53 -20.31 47.50
CA SER A 914 4.03 -21.06 48.63
C SER A 914 3.70 -20.40 49.99
N PHE A 915 3.03 -19.25 50.01
CA PHE A 915 2.75 -18.53 51.24
C PHE A 915 1.30 -18.67 51.70
N GLU A 916 1.10 -19.23 52.87
CA GLU A 916 -0.22 -19.24 53.52
C GLU A 916 -0.54 -17.86 54.07
N PRO A 917 -1.78 -17.36 53.90
CA PRO A 917 -2.19 -16.15 54.57
C PRO A 917 -2.30 -16.36 56.09
N SER A 918 -1.99 -15.32 56.85
CA SER A 918 -2.16 -15.32 58.31
C SER A 918 -3.65 -15.44 58.68
N HIS A 919 -3.94 -16.22 59.69
CA HIS A 919 -5.27 -16.31 60.31
C HIS A 919 -5.77 -14.95 60.83
N PHE A 920 -4.88 -14.04 61.19
CA PHE A 920 -5.23 -12.74 61.78
C PHE A 920 -5.55 -11.68 60.74
N ASN A 921 -4.87 -11.73 59.57
CA ASN A 921 -5.08 -10.79 58.47
C ASN A 921 -4.68 -11.43 57.15
N ALA A 922 -5.61 -11.59 56.22
CA ALA A 922 -5.37 -12.24 54.93
C ALA A 922 -4.30 -11.53 54.06
N ARG A 923 -4.03 -10.26 54.28
CA ARG A 923 -2.95 -9.51 53.61
C ARG A 923 -1.56 -9.80 54.15
N LYS A 924 -1.43 -10.45 55.37
CA LYS A 924 -0.15 -10.86 55.94
C LYS A 924 0.14 -12.29 55.56
N LEU A 925 1.16 -12.48 54.74
CA LEU A 925 1.57 -13.82 54.28
C LEU A 925 2.64 -14.39 55.21
N LYS A 926 2.58 -15.71 55.45
CA LYS A 926 3.64 -16.46 56.08
C LYS A 926 4.73 -16.75 55.03
N GLY A 927 5.58 -15.78 54.74
CA GLY A 927 6.71 -15.87 53.81
C GLY A 927 7.99 -16.34 54.51
N VAL A 928 9.10 -15.77 54.11
CA VAL A 928 10.38 -15.95 54.85
C VAL A 928 10.27 -15.27 56.21
N CYS A 929 10.83 -15.89 57.25
CA CYS A 929 10.85 -15.33 58.59
C CYS A 929 11.44 -13.91 58.57
N GLU A 930 10.65 -12.93 59.01
CA GLU A 930 11.02 -11.50 58.93
C GLU A 930 12.14 -11.15 59.95
N ARG A 931 12.53 -12.06 60.85
CA ARG A 931 13.59 -11.86 61.82
C ARG A 931 14.92 -12.50 61.39
N CYS A 932 14.94 -13.77 61.02
CA CYS A 932 16.17 -14.47 60.63
C CYS A 932 16.43 -14.49 59.11
N SER A 933 15.44 -14.20 58.30
CA SER A 933 15.49 -14.20 56.82
C SER A 933 16.04 -15.48 56.19
N SER A 934 16.09 -16.61 56.94
CA SER A 934 16.69 -17.89 56.50
C SER A 934 15.71 -19.05 56.43
N GLU A 935 14.62 -19.02 57.20
CA GLU A 935 13.62 -20.10 57.30
C GLU A 935 12.21 -19.58 56.91
N LEU A 936 11.33 -20.47 56.50
CA LEU A 936 9.93 -20.10 56.26
C LEU A 936 9.19 -19.81 57.57
N ALA A 937 8.40 -18.75 57.56
CA ALA A 937 7.55 -18.39 58.69
C ALA A 937 6.37 -19.39 58.81
N GLN A 938 6.21 -19.96 60.00
CA GLN A 938 5.13 -20.85 60.33
C GLN A 938 4.07 -20.17 61.16
N GLU A 939 4.45 -19.16 61.88
CA GLU A 939 3.57 -18.42 62.80
C GLU A 939 3.59 -16.91 62.50
N VAL A 940 2.54 -16.19 62.94
CA VAL A 940 2.45 -14.75 62.85
C VAL A 940 2.29 -14.17 64.23
N HIS A 941 3.29 -13.38 64.61
CA HIS A 941 3.39 -12.71 65.90
C HIS A 941 2.84 -11.29 65.87
N HIS A 942 2.14 -10.88 66.93
CA HIS A 942 1.69 -9.51 67.12
C HIS A 942 2.76 -8.66 67.77
N LEU A 943 3.22 -7.61 67.15
CA LEU A 943 4.24 -6.71 67.71
C LEU A 943 3.75 -5.98 68.95
N LEU A 944 2.48 -5.55 68.94
CA LEU A 944 1.76 -5.06 70.10
C LEU A 944 0.85 -6.17 70.62
N PRO A 945 0.90 -6.54 71.94
CA PRO A 945 0.17 -7.68 72.46
C PRO A 945 -1.34 -7.56 72.29
N GLN A 946 -2.01 -8.62 71.84
CA GLN A 946 -3.47 -8.62 71.61
C GLN A 946 -4.27 -8.29 72.88
N LYS A 947 -3.74 -8.61 74.05
CA LYS A 947 -4.37 -8.37 75.37
C LYS A 947 -4.58 -6.89 75.63
N ASP A 948 -3.81 -6.03 75.02
CA ASP A 948 -3.85 -4.59 75.23
C ASP A 948 -4.85 -3.88 74.29
N ALA A 949 -5.63 -4.64 73.55
CA ALA A 949 -6.67 -4.12 72.67
C ALA A 949 -7.92 -3.73 73.47
N ASP A 950 -8.52 -2.60 73.12
CA ASP A 950 -9.78 -2.12 73.67
C ASP A 950 -10.98 -2.93 73.15
N HIS A 951 -12.19 -2.59 73.57
CA HIS A 951 -13.43 -3.28 73.19
C HIS A 951 -13.77 -3.12 71.69
N MET A 952 -13.14 -2.18 71.01
CA MET A 952 -13.26 -1.89 69.56
C MET A 952 -12.18 -2.62 68.74
N ASN A 953 -11.32 -3.44 69.39
CA ASN A 953 -10.17 -4.12 68.77
C ASN A 953 -9.03 -3.22 68.27
N TYR A 954 -8.85 -2.02 68.94
CA TYR A 954 -7.71 -1.12 68.69
C TYR A 954 -6.72 -1.20 69.87
N ILE A 955 -5.45 -1.06 69.53
CA ILE A 955 -4.33 -0.86 70.49
C ILE A 955 -3.81 0.54 70.23
N GLY A 956 -4.24 1.52 71.06
CA GLY A 956 -4.06 2.93 70.76
C GLY A 956 -4.84 3.37 69.54
N HIS A 957 -4.17 3.71 68.49
CA HIS A 957 -4.75 4.13 67.20
C HIS A 957 -4.62 3.06 66.09
N VAL A 958 -4.09 1.88 66.39
CA VAL A 958 -3.82 0.83 65.43
C VAL A 958 -4.79 -0.35 65.64
N PRO A 959 -5.53 -0.84 64.62
CA PRO A 959 -6.32 -2.06 64.73
C PRO A 959 -5.41 -3.24 65.10
N LYS A 960 -5.79 -4.08 66.11
CA LYS A 960 -4.93 -5.15 66.64
C LYS A 960 -4.38 -6.09 65.54
N ASN A 961 -5.16 -6.37 64.48
CA ASN A 961 -4.79 -7.26 63.41
C ASN A 961 -4.35 -6.48 62.14
N HIS A 962 -3.90 -5.20 62.30
CA HIS A 962 -3.34 -4.45 61.21
C HIS A 962 -2.03 -5.08 60.72
N VAL A 963 -1.79 -5.13 59.39
CA VAL A 963 -0.61 -5.78 58.79
C VAL A 963 0.70 -5.27 59.39
N ALA A 964 0.80 -3.98 59.72
CA ALA A 964 1.98 -3.39 60.36
C ALA A 964 2.17 -3.86 61.83
N ASN A 965 1.15 -4.43 62.47
CA ASN A 965 1.26 -5.00 63.82
C ASN A 965 1.54 -6.52 63.77
N LEU A 966 1.74 -7.10 62.59
CA LEU A 966 1.94 -8.53 62.42
C LEU A 966 3.31 -8.81 61.82
N MET A 967 4.06 -9.72 62.43
CA MET A 967 5.38 -10.18 61.96
C MET A 967 5.32 -11.70 61.72
N ALA A 968 5.74 -12.13 60.54
CA ALA A 968 5.80 -13.55 60.17
C ALA A 968 7.14 -14.16 60.67
N LEU A 969 7.09 -15.17 61.55
CA LEU A 969 8.24 -15.78 62.19
C LEU A 969 8.30 -17.29 61.99
N CYS A 970 9.51 -17.83 61.84
CA CYS A 970 9.70 -19.29 62.02
C CYS A 970 9.52 -19.66 63.51
N THR A 971 9.22 -20.91 63.79
CA THR A 971 8.95 -21.41 65.18
C THR A 971 10.05 -21.00 66.11
N ARG A 972 11.31 -21.15 65.72
CA ARG A 972 12.46 -20.80 66.58
C ARG A 972 12.48 -19.30 66.92
N CYS A 973 12.32 -18.43 65.93
CA CYS A 973 12.31 -16.98 66.19
C CYS A 973 11.07 -16.54 66.95
N HIS A 974 9.94 -17.25 66.80
CA HIS A 974 8.72 -16.99 67.55
C HIS A 974 8.87 -17.33 69.03
N ASP A 975 9.47 -18.54 69.37
CA ASP A 975 9.78 -18.96 70.71
C ASP A 975 10.76 -18.06 71.39
N GLU A 976 11.78 -17.54 70.63
CA GLU A 976 12.75 -16.59 71.24
C GLU A 976 12.07 -15.25 71.59
N VAL A 977 11.07 -14.79 70.78
CA VAL A 977 10.36 -13.54 71.10
C VAL A 977 9.45 -13.70 72.29
N HIS A 978 8.90 -14.90 72.55
CA HIS A 978 8.04 -15.21 73.67
C HIS A 978 8.84 -15.63 74.98
N GLY A 979 10.16 -15.78 74.89
CA GLY A 979 10.99 -16.15 76.02
C GLY A 979 10.76 -17.56 76.47
N THR A 980 10.19 -18.41 75.69
CA THR A 980 9.96 -19.82 76.00
C THR A 980 11.10 -20.66 75.45
N HIS A 981 12.19 -20.76 76.14
CA HIS A 981 13.14 -21.85 75.95
C HIS A 981 12.55 -23.13 76.59
N ASN A 982 11.83 -23.93 75.85
CA ASN A 982 11.56 -25.29 76.24
C ASN A 982 12.81 -26.15 75.94
N PHE A 983 13.62 -26.37 76.90
CA PHE A 983 14.52 -27.51 77.03
C PHE A 983 13.62 -28.77 77.17
N ASN A 984 13.26 -29.42 76.02
CA ASN A 984 13.07 -30.87 75.98
C ASN A 984 12.58 -31.29 74.56
N LYS A 985 13.39 -32.09 73.93
CA LYS A 985 13.40 -33.06 72.86
C LYS A 985 13.97 -32.61 71.53
#